data_1e6a08ffd5cc6ba68f5aac49b2c8602d
#
_entry.id   1e6a08ffd5cc6ba68f5aac49b2c8602d
#
_cell.length_a   1.000
_cell.length_b   1.000
_cell.length_c   1.000
_cell.angle_alpha   90.00
_cell.angle_beta   90.00
_cell.angle_gamma   90.00
#
_symmetry.space_group_name_H-M   'P 1'
#
loop_
_entity.id
_entity.type
_entity.pdbx_description
1 polymer ?
#
loop_
_entity_poly.entity_id
_entity_poly.type
_entity_poly.pdbx_seq_one_letter_code
_entity_poly.pdbx_strand_id
1 'polypeptide(L)'
;MKRFSILASAAAGIVVVASAVSFARAEQPFDGWQGMRVIPLEGRAERMFVADLGHDGRDDIVVVNPRQSRLDLYRWLPGADRTRVDAGDPERPNELPLAPEWAHGEVSIDEMPVDAVAHDLDGDQRPELLVLTNPSNRVSIYTQATDKAVDAKSAWKKTGDWNLLAGTPTGKTGCLLVRDLPGGGHELLISCEQGIQQLPLVRGSRAVWLAPRESRGRIDWHLADIDGDGDDDLVEWSSVARQVVRWYPCGGDGMLLPAQTIHDQPIEGLQIGSRPSGAADVYLLGGSDKGVLRRYQLAAGEPTDVGRQDALPLAGAARRGWCGMLVGEGPDATPAIVAVDTAQPRLRLHRFASGGWLAEESFPSIGGVKAVAAPAGQSGTLLVWAKDAADLHRCRWENGRLTYPQPWEQEGKDRKILALDAVGSTVWWAQRVGSDLDLFVWPADKQEPAVTRYEGLGPKVEQVVWLGGDAILVQDAFATAAKLVTLVDGKPEVKSPALLSKVDLSEYAVLEVDGRQRKARLTDGVLQWLGDDLHPVDQVMLTEGQKIGSYLPVAVPQGAATEAWALEQGGGFLHRLKADEAGVMRVAASVKPPAGTALRWDPVLGVMLVDQDRVVRLSQGRPWELKLLESIDGRVGRRSGVSESTIHRILVTDLDGDGTDDVSLCDDRKHQLTALLRRPEGLQRSVTWKVFEDRKYPYDGGESKDLVPEPRRIAGLDADGDGDPDLAMVSQDRMVIYLGRDEEQR
;
A
#
# COMPACT_ATOMS: atom_id res chain seq x y z
N MET A 1 -2.21 -80.74 9.98
CA MET A 1 -1.42 -80.86 11.21
C MET A 1 -0.75 -79.55 11.53
N LYS A 2 -0.83 -79.19 12.80
CA LYS A 2 -0.22 -78.00 13.49
C LYS A 2 -0.78 -76.64 13.16
N ARG A 3 -1.63 -76.22 14.08
CA ARG A 3 -2.07 -74.82 14.41
C ARG A 3 -0.87 -74.01 14.97
N PHE A 4 -0.74 -72.77 14.58
CA PHE A 4 -0.02 -71.74 15.35
C PHE A 4 -0.98 -70.57 15.59
N SER A 5 -1.31 -70.40 16.84
CA SER A 5 -2.03 -69.24 17.38
C SER A 5 -1.04 -68.12 17.58
N ILE A 6 -1.39 -66.93 17.09
CA ILE A 6 -0.69 -65.66 17.40
C ILE A 6 -1.59 -64.85 18.34
N LEU A 7 -1.09 -64.69 19.56
CA LEU A 7 -1.65 -63.75 20.54
C LEU A 7 -1.43 -62.29 20.07
N ALA A 8 -2.51 -61.55 19.91
CA ALA A 8 -2.47 -60.10 19.75
C ALA A 8 -2.56 -59.45 21.13
N SER A 9 -1.48 -58.82 21.57
CA SER A 9 -1.48 -57.94 22.73
C SER A 9 -2.18 -56.62 22.38
N ALA A 10 -3.31 -56.35 22.96
CA ALA A 10 -3.95 -55.04 22.95
C ALA A 10 -3.29 -54.14 23.97
N ALA A 11 -2.49 -53.19 23.52
CA ALA A 11 -2.03 -52.07 24.34
C ALA A 11 -3.14 -51.01 24.31
N ALA A 12 -3.87 -50.90 25.40
CA ALA A 12 -4.83 -49.79 25.61
C ALA A 12 -4.03 -48.52 25.92
N GLY A 13 -3.90 -47.65 24.93
CA GLY A 13 -3.43 -46.28 25.13
C GLY A 13 -4.53 -45.44 25.78
N ILE A 14 -4.32 -45.07 27.02
CA ILE A 14 -5.14 -44.07 27.71
C ILE A 14 -4.77 -42.72 27.07
N VAL A 15 -5.64 -42.19 26.21
CA VAL A 15 -5.61 -40.81 25.78
C VAL A 15 -6.20 -39.98 26.91
N VAL A 16 -5.37 -39.35 27.70
CA VAL A 16 -5.80 -38.28 28.61
C VAL A 16 -6.13 -37.06 27.74
N VAL A 17 -7.39 -36.91 27.44
CA VAL A 17 -7.91 -35.64 26.91
C VAL A 17 -7.89 -34.68 28.10
N ALA A 18 -6.86 -33.85 28.17
CA ALA A 18 -6.90 -32.67 29.01
C ALA A 18 -7.95 -31.72 28.42
N SER A 19 -9.17 -31.86 28.88
CA SER A 19 -10.19 -30.82 28.71
C SER A 19 -9.66 -29.59 29.44
N ALA A 20 -9.11 -28.65 28.69
CA ALA A 20 -8.97 -27.29 29.18
C ALA A 20 -10.41 -26.79 29.45
N VAL A 21 -10.82 -26.86 30.67
CA VAL A 21 -12.00 -26.15 31.15
C VAL A 21 -11.56 -24.69 31.18
N SER A 22 -11.79 -23.97 30.08
CA SER A 22 -11.85 -22.53 30.11
C SER A 22 -12.96 -22.18 31.11
N PHE A 23 -12.57 -21.82 32.33
CA PHE A 23 -13.50 -21.10 33.19
C PHE A 23 -13.83 -19.82 32.43
N ALA A 24 -15.04 -19.72 31.93
CA ALA A 24 -15.59 -18.44 31.51
C ALA A 24 -15.43 -17.51 32.72
N ARG A 25 -14.48 -16.59 32.66
CA ARG A 25 -14.39 -15.49 33.64
C ARG A 25 -15.77 -14.84 33.61
N ALA A 26 -16.42 -14.71 34.74
CA ALA A 26 -17.70 -14.02 34.80
C ALA A 26 -17.46 -12.59 34.28
N GLU A 27 -18.30 -12.14 33.33
CA GLU A 27 -18.26 -10.76 32.87
C GLU A 27 -18.28 -9.82 34.08
N GLN A 28 -17.15 -9.17 34.35
CA GLN A 28 -17.09 -8.16 35.39
C GLN A 28 -17.31 -6.80 34.74
N PRO A 29 -18.17 -5.96 35.31
CA PRO A 29 -18.38 -4.63 34.75
C PRO A 29 -17.09 -3.83 34.86
N PHE A 30 -16.59 -3.31 33.73
CA PHE A 30 -15.50 -2.34 33.72
C PHE A 30 -16.02 -1.02 34.31
N ASP A 31 -15.60 -0.72 35.53
CA ASP A 31 -16.00 0.49 36.23
C ASP A 31 -14.98 1.64 36.10
N GLY A 32 -13.97 1.47 35.27
CA GLY A 32 -12.85 2.39 35.08
C GLY A 32 -11.56 1.88 35.73
N TRP A 33 -10.56 2.73 35.71
CA TRP A 33 -9.22 2.46 36.27
C TRP A 33 -9.07 3.03 37.68
N GLN A 34 -7.96 2.68 38.32
CA GLN A 34 -7.52 3.29 39.56
C GLN A 34 -7.13 4.76 39.37
N GLY A 35 -6.82 5.44 40.46
CA GLY A 35 -6.36 6.81 40.46
C GLY A 35 -5.13 7.02 39.57
N MET A 36 -5.09 8.14 38.89
CA MET A 36 -4.04 8.57 37.99
C MET A 36 -2.66 8.57 38.65
N ARG A 37 -1.67 8.00 37.95
CA ARG A 37 -0.24 8.14 38.26
C ARG A 37 0.41 9.04 37.23
N VAL A 38 1.31 9.90 37.69
CA VAL A 38 1.99 10.87 36.81
C VAL A 38 3.49 10.63 36.86
N ILE A 39 4.08 10.40 35.71
CA ILE A 39 5.52 10.31 35.52
C ILE A 39 5.98 11.53 34.75
N PRO A 40 6.86 12.40 35.32
CA PRO A 40 7.42 13.52 34.59
C PRO A 40 8.34 13.00 33.47
N LEU A 41 8.23 13.61 32.28
CA LEU A 41 9.08 13.30 31.14
C LEU A 41 10.06 14.45 30.90
N GLU A 42 11.33 14.12 30.76
CA GLU A 42 12.34 15.11 30.39
C GLU A 42 12.27 15.43 28.89
N GLY A 43 11.77 16.61 28.57
CA GLY A 43 11.63 17.07 27.20
C GLY A 43 10.34 16.59 26.54
N ARG A 44 10.26 16.77 25.23
CA ARG A 44 9.11 16.37 24.43
C ARG A 44 9.28 14.93 23.95
N ALA A 45 8.66 14.00 24.66
CA ALA A 45 8.58 12.62 24.22
C ALA A 45 7.70 12.51 22.94
N GLU A 46 8.27 11.97 21.88
CA GLU A 46 7.56 11.83 20.59
C GLU A 46 7.12 10.39 20.33
N ARG A 47 7.82 9.42 20.94
CA ARG A 47 7.55 7.98 20.78
C ARG A 47 7.52 7.30 22.15
N MET A 48 6.53 6.47 22.36
CA MET A 48 6.41 5.53 23.46
C MET A 48 6.00 4.17 22.89
N PHE A 49 6.56 3.11 23.42
CA PHE A 49 6.09 1.74 23.19
C PHE A 49 6.25 0.92 24.49
N VAL A 50 5.65 -0.25 24.48
CA VAL A 50 5.54 -1.13 25.65
C VAL A 50 6.17 -2.48 25.31
N ALA A 51 6.91 -3.07 26.23
CA ALA A 51 7.47 -4.41 26.11
C ALA A 51 7.90 -4.95 27.48
N ASP A 52 7.76 -6.24 27.71
CA ASP A 52 8.36 -6.92 28.87
C ASP A 52 9.87 -7.12 28.64
N LEU A 53 10.66 -6.07 28.97
CA LEU A 53 12.11 -6.08 28.79
C LEU A 53 12.80 -6.99 29.82
N GLY A 54 12.18 -7.17 30.98
CA GLY A 54 12.72 -7.94 32.09
C GLY A 54 12.42 -9.43 31.99
N HIS A 55 11.52 -9.84 31.13
CA HIS A 55 10.94 -11.17 31.06
C HIS A 55 10.40 -11.61 32.43
N ASP A 56 9.70 -10.71 33.11
CA ASP A 56 9.10 -10.95 34.44
C ASP A 56 7.56 -10.97 34.39
N GLY A 57 6.98 -10.93 33.19
CA GLY A 57 5.52 -10.93 32.91
C GLY A 57 4.86 -9.59 33.16
N ARG A 58 5.66 -8.51 33.24
CA ARG A 58 5.17 -7.12 33.34
C ARG A 58 5.67 -6.30 32.20
N ASP A 59 4.82 -5.45 31.75
CA ASP A 59 5.16 -4.52 30.68
C ASP A 59 5.97 -3.33 31.21
N ASP A 60 7.14 -3.11 30.61
CA ASP A 60 7.95 -1.91 30.80
C ASP A 60 7.56 -0.85 29.74
N ILE A 61 7.70 0.43 30.08
CA ILE A 61 7.44 1.53 29.17
C ILE A 61 8.76 2.10 28.69
N VAL A 62 8.92 2.19 27.37
CA VAL A 62 10.09 2.77 26.71
C VAL A 62 9.68 4.08 26.03
N VAL A 63 10.40 5.15 26.36
CA VAL A 63 10.21 6.48 25.78
C VAL A 63 11.44 6.87 24.98
N VAL A 64 11.28 7.15 23.70
CA VAL A 64 12.36 7.65 22.83
C VAL A 64 12.56 9.13 23.10
N ASN A 65 13.77 9.50 23.52
CA ASN A 65 14.15 10.87 23.85
C ASN A 65 15.23 11.40 22.88
N PRO A 66 14.84 11.97 21.73
CA PRO A 66 15.80 12.44 20.70
C PRO A 66 16.70 13.57 21.21
N ARG A 67 16.17 14.43 22.10
CA ARG A 67 16.93 15.59 22.60
C ARG A 67 18.09 15.23 23.50
N GLN A 68 17.96 14.11 24.20
CA GLN A 68 18.96 13.62 25.14
C GLN A 68 19.79 12.47 24.56
N SER A 69 19.55 12.07 23.31
CA SER A 69 20.18 10.91 22.66
C SER A 69 20.12 9.65 23.53
N ARG A 70 18.92 9.32 24.01
CA ARG A 70 18.71 8.16 24.87
C ARG A 70 17.31 7.59 24.73
N LEU A 71 17.12 6.38 25.27
CA LEU A 71 15.82 5.83 25.62
C LEU A 71 15.65 5.94 27.12
N ASP A 72 14.49 6.39 27.58
CA ASP A 72 14.09 6.39 28.97
C ASP A 72 13.22 5.16 29.21
N LEU A 73 13.58 4.34 30.21
CA LEU A 73 12.90 3.10 30.59
C LEU A 73 12.17 3.31 31.91
N TYR A 74 10.91 2.95 31.98
CA TYR A 74 10.11 3.02 33.21
C TYR A 74 9.59 1.62 33.51
N ARG A 75 9.90 1.12 34.69
CA ARG A 75 9.54 -0.21 35.16
C ARG A 75 8.80 -0.15 36.47
N TRP A 76 7.78 -0.96 36.63
CA TRP A 76 7.06 -1.12 37.88
C TRP A 76 7.89 -1.89 38.93
N LEU A 77 7.85 -1.40 40.17
CA LEU A 77 8.53 -2.01 41.33
C LEU A 77 7.50 -2.69 42.22
N PRO A 78 7.37 -4.02 42.19
CA PRO A 78 6.43 -4.73 43.05
C PRO A 78 6.82 -4.57 44.52
N GLY A 79 5.81 -4.32 45.37
CA GLY A 79 6.00 -4.16 46.82
C GLY A 79 6.59 -2.82 47.25
N ALA A 80 6.71 -1.84 46.34
CA ALA A 80 7.07 -0.48 46.73
C ALA A 80 6.02 0.13 47.67
N ASP A 81 6.46 0.88 48.69
CA ASP A 81 5.56 1.59 49.60
C ASP A 81 4.92 2.79 48.90
N ARG A 82 3.72 2.58 48.39
CA ARG A 82 2.91 3.59 47.65
C ARG A 82 2.53 4.79 48.52
N THR A 83 2.68 4.71 49.83
CA THR A 83 2.39 5.83 50.76
C THR A 83 3.59 6.77 50.93
N ARG A 84 4.76 6.34 50.45
CA ARG A 84 5.98 7.12 50.53
C ARG A 84 5.94 8.21 49.46
N VAL A 85 5.84 9.44 49.90
CA VAL A 85 6.00 10.61 49.04
C VAL A 85 7.45 11.07 49.17
N ASP A 86 8.24 10.95 48.11
CA ASP A 86 9.59 11.52 48.11
C ASP A 86 9.49 13.06 48.16
N ALA A 87 10.34 13.67 48.93
CA ALA A 87 10.31 15.12 49.18
C ALA A 87 10.65 15.95 47.92
N GLY A 88 10.96 15.29 46.81
CA GLY A 88 11.43 15.93 45.58
C GLY A 88 12.87 16.43 45.69
N ASP A 89 13.43 16.90 44.62
CA ASP A 89 14.73 17.53 44.56
C ASP A 89 14.60 18.98 45.09
N PRO A 90 15.24 19.33 46.20
CA PRO A 90 15.19 20.71 46.71
C PRO A 90 15.79 21.75 45.74
N GLU A 91 16.64 21.32 44.78
CA GLU A 91 17.14 22.18 43.70
C GLU A 91 16.15 22.36 42.55
N ARG A 92 15.11 21.48 42.49
CA ARG A 92 14.07 21.49 41.49
C ARG A 92 12.67 21.45 42.10
N PRO A 93 12.29 22.43 42.90
CA PRO A 93 11.07 22.37 43.73
C PRO A 93 9.75 22.33 42.91
N ASN A 94 9.80 22.61 41.63
CA ASN A 94 8.64 22.58 40.73
C ASN A 94 8.56 21.29 39.89
N GLU A 95 9.51 20.36 40.05
CA GLU A 95 9.45 19.07 39.35
C GLU A 95 8.74 18.05 40.27
N LEU A 96 7.80 17.31 39.66
CA LEU A 96 7.16 16.20 40.33
C LEU A 96 8.20 15.07 40.52
N PRO A 97 8.39 14.53 41.73
CA PRO A 97 9.23 13.35 41.89
C PRO A 97 8.59 12.16 41.19
N LEU A 98 9.44 11.21 40.78
CA LEU A 98 8.97 9.91 40.27
C LEU A 98 8.26 9.18 41.44
N ALA A 99 7.09 8.62 41.16
CA ALA A 99 6.36 7.84 42.12
C ALA A 99 7.19 6.61 42.53
N PRO A 100 7.19 6.24 43.85
CA PRO A 100 8.09 5.22 44.41
C PRO A 100 7.90 3.82 43.82
N GLU A 101 6.75 3.55 43.21
CA GLU A 101 6.45 2.31 42.51
C GLU A 101 7.09 2.21 41.12
N TRP A 102 7.75 3.26 40.63
CA TRP A 102 8.41 3.26 39.34
C TRP A 102 9.94 3.39 39.49
N ALA A 103 10.67 2.54 38.76
CA ALA A 103 12.10 2.72 38.54
C ALA A 103 12.30 3.41 37.17
N HIS A 104 13.31 4.28 37.11
CA HIS A 104 13.73 4.92 35.85
C HIS A 104 15.13 4.46 35.49
N GLY A 105 15.29 3.98 34.26
CA GLY A 105 16.57 3.62 33.67
C GLY A 105 16.81 4.40 32.37
N GLU A 106 18.05 4.43 31.92
CA GLU A 106 18.45 5.14 30.69
C GLU A 106 19.33 4.23 29.83
N VAL A 107 19.04 4.22 28.53
CA VAL A 107 19.90 3.62 27.50
C VAL A 107 20.50 4.75 26.67
N SER A 108 21.79 5.01 26.83
CA SER A 108 22.50 6.04 26.04
C SER A 108 22.69 5.58 24.60
N ILE A 109 22.33 6.44 23.66
CA ILE A 109 22.44 6.19 22.22
C ILE A 109 23.51 7.11 21.64
N ASP A 110 24.39 6.56 20.79
CA ASP A 110 25.51 7.32 20.22
C ASP A 110 25.09 8.52 19.34
N GLU A 111 23.90 8.44 18.77
CA GLU A 111 23.31 9.45 17.87
C GLU A 111 21.87 9.76 18.30
N MET A 112 21.24 10.71 17.64
CA MET A 112 19.85 11.06 17.91
C MET A 112 18.91 9.89 17.53
N PRO A 113 18.21 9.26 18.48
CA PRO A 113 17.23 8.23 18.16
C PRO A 113 16.00 8.84 17.47
N VAL A 114 15.55 8.23 16.41
CA VAL A 114 14.34 8.60 15.66
C VAL A 114 13.17 7.75 16.11
N ASP A 115 13.41 6.44 16.23
CA ASP A 115 12.42 5.45 16.63
C ASP A 115 13.12 4.25 17.28
N ALA A 116 12.37 3.44 18.01
CA ALA A 116 12.87 2.21 18.61
C ALA A 116 11.74 1.18 18.74
N VAL A 117 12.12 -0.10 18.73
CA VAL A 117 11.25 -1.23 19.05
C VAL A 117 12.01 -2.24 19.90
N ALA A 118 11.29 -3.07 20.65
CA ALA A 118 11.83 -4.22 21.35
C ALA A 118 11.41 -5.49 20.61
N HIS A 119 12.33 -6.44 20.44
CA HIS A 119 12.06 -7.73 19.83
C HIS A 119 13.11 -8.75 20.22
N ASP A 120 12.70 -9.97 20.53
CA ASP A 120 13.60 -11.07 20.87
C ASP A 120 14.19 -11.64 19.56
N LEU A 121 15.44 -11.29 19.27
CA LEU A 121 16.12 -11.65 18.02
C LEU A 121 16.88 -12.99 18.12
N ASP A 122 17.20 -13.46 19.31
CA ASP A 122 18.01 -14.67 19.52
C ASP A 122 17.25 -15.82 20.19
N GLY A 123 15.97 -15.60 20.56
CA GLY A 123 15.08 -16.60 21.11
C GLY A 123 15.32 -16.88 22.60
N ASP A 124 16.01 -15.99 23.31
CA ASP A 124 16.29 -16.13 24.74
C ASP A 124 15.15 -15.60 25.64
N GLN A 125 14.07 -15.13 25.02
CA GLN A 125 12.86 -14.53 25.63
C GLN A 125 13.11 -13.16 26.28
N ARG A 126 14.23 -12.51 25.97
CA ARG A 126 14.55 -11.15 26.39
C ARG A 126 14.72 -10.28 25.16
N PRO A 127 13.84 -9.32 24.96
CA PRO A 127 13.91 -8.55 23.73
C PRO A 127 15.13 -7.64 23.67
N GLU A 128 15.78 -7.61 22.51
CA GLU A 128 16.72 -6.57 22.13
C GLU A 128 15.99 -5.26 21.84
N LEU A 129 16.68 -4.14 22.08
CA LEU A 129 16.24 -2.83 21.62
C LEU A 129 16.89 -2.51 20.27
N LEU A 130 16.05 -2.35 19.23
CA LEU A 130 16.47 -1.92 17.91
C LEU A 130 16.17 -0.42 17.79
N VAL A 131 17.21 0.38 17.59
CA VAL A 131 17.12 1.85 17.63
C VAL A 131 17.53 2.42 16.29
N LEU A 132 16.59 3.09 15.62
CA LEU A 132 16.85 3.85 14.40
C LEU A 132 17.44 5.22 14.76
N THR A 133 18.56 5.58 14.15
CA THR A 133 19.29 6.81 14.46
C THR A 133 19.46 7.73 13.27
N ASN A 134 19.61 9.02 13.52
CA ASN A 134 19.89 10.09 12.56
C ASN A 134 21.13 10.88 13.04
N PRO A 135 22.09 11.31 12.18
CA PRO A 135 21.99 11.34 10.71
C PRO A 135 22.53 10.11 9.98
N SER A 136 23.05 9.12 10.66
CA SER A 136 23.68 7.97 9.98
C SER A 136 22.68 7.05 9.28
N ASN A 137 21.38 7.14 9.56
CA ASN A 137 20.35 6.23 9.06
C ASN A 137 20.75 4.76 9.30
N ARG A 138 21.05 4.43 10.54
CA ARG A 138 21.38 3.08 11.00
C ARG A 138 20.35 2.57 11.98
N VAL A 139 20.20 1.27 12.02
CA VAL A 139 19.55 0.59 13.14
C VAL A 139 20.61 -0.04 14.00
N SER A 140 20.70 0.42 15.25
CA SER A 140 21.62 -0.11 16.26
C SER A 140 20.89 -1.09 17.16
N ILE A 141 21.54 -2.21 17.49
CA ILE A 141 20.99 -3.25 18.36
C ILE A 141 21.64 -3.15 19.73
N TYR A 142 20.82 -3.11 20.76
CA TYR A 142 21.25 -3.10 22.16
C TYR A 142 20.70 -4.35 22.86
N THR A 143 21.60 -5.15 23.43
CA THR A 143 21.26 -6.36 24.17
C THR A 143 21.41 -6.10 25.67
N GLN A 144 20.52 -6.63 26.47
CA GLN A 144 20.55 -6.55 27.91
C GLN A 144 21.59 -7.53 28.52
N ALA A 145 22.33 -7.10 29.52
CA ALA A 145 23.16 -7.97 30.30
C ALA A 145 22.29 -8.80 31.28
N THR A 146 22.38 -10.11 31.17
CA THR A 146 21.52 -11.06 31.91
C THR A 146 21.68 -11.01 33.46
N ASP A 147 22.76 -10.43 33.94
CA ASP A 147 23.07 -10.28 35.38
C ASP A 147 22.63 -8.94 35.98
N LYS A 148 21.95 -8.10 35.21
CA LYS A 148 21.58 -6.75 35.63
C LYS A 148 20.08 -6.49 35.47
N ALA A 149 19.54 -5.67 36.37
CA ALA A 149 18.20 -5.18 36.24
C ALA A 149 18.09 -4.27 34.99
N VAL A 150 16.94 -4.27 34.33
CA VAL A 150 16.64 -3.52 33.10
C VAL A 150 16.97 -2.04 33.22
N ASP A 151 16.65 -1.44 34.35
CA ASP A 151 16.86 -0.03 34.71
C ASP A 151 18.29 0.31 35.13
N ALA A 152 19.18 -0.69 35.29
CA ALA A 152 20.57 -0.44 35.68
C ALA A 152 21.34 0.31 34.59
N LYS A 153 22.06 1.37 34.93
CA LYS A 153 22.78 2.27 34.02
C LYS A 153 23.75 1.57 33.04
N SER A 154 24.16 0.34 33.30
CA SER A 154 25.07 -0.45 32.49
C SER A 154 24.41 -1.76 32.01
N ALA A 155 23.09 -1.87 32.07
CA ALA A 155 22.39 -3.07 31.66
C ALA A 155 22.44 -3.29 30.15
N TRP A 156 22.40 -2.22 29.38
CA TRP A 156 22.29 -2.28 27.92
C TRP A 156 23.64 -2.04 27.25
N LYS A 157 23.96 -2.87 26.29
CA LYS A 157 25.20 -2.79 25.52
C LYS A 157 24.89 -2.89 24.03
N LYS A 158 25.46 -2.00 23.24
CA LYS A 158 25.39 -2.08 21.80
C LYS A 158 26.15 -3.31 21.28
N THR A 159 25.47 -4.16 20.53
CA THR A 159 25.99 -5.44 20.01
C THR A 159 26.07 -5.48 18.50
N GLY A 160 25.35 -4.61 17.79
CA GLY A 160 25.35 -4.59 16.32
C GLY A 160 24.83 -3.31 15.72
N ASP A 161 25.11 -3.16 14.42
CA ASP A 161 24.60 -2.09 13.57
C ASP A 161 24.20 -2.62 12.20
N TRP A 162 23.11 -2.07 11.65
CA TRP A 162 22.63 -2.34 10.31
C TRP A 162 22.50 -1.04 9.52
N ASN A 163 23.14 -0.97 8.35
CA ASN A 163 23.05 0.20 7.49
C ASN A 163 21.81 0.11 6.60
N LEU A 164 21.06 1.18 6.51
CA LEU A 164 19.92 1.32 5.62
C LEU A 164 20.33 1.85 4.26
N LEU A 165 19.45 1.70 3.27
CA LEU A 165 19.58 2.40 2.00
C LEU A 165 19.44 3.91 2.21
N ALA A 166 20.01 4.68 1.29
CA ALA A 166 19.83 6.13 1.30
C ALA A 166 18.34 6.47 1.24
N GLY A 167 17.85 7.11 2.27
CA GLY A 167 16.44 7.51 2.41
C GLY A 167 16.27 8.20 3.75
N THR A 168 15.33 9.12 3.82
CA THR A 168 15.01 9.80 5.08
C THR A 168 13.88 9.04 5.76
N PRO A 169 14.10 8.45 6.94
CA PRO A 169 13.01 7.92 7.75
C PRO A 169 11.94 8.98 7.92
N THR A 170 10.67 8.58 7.98
CA THR A 170 9.56 9.55 8.04
C THR A 170 9.61 10.47 9.26
N GLY A 171 10.50 10.21 10.20
CA GLY A 171 10.90 11.09 11.32
C GLY A 171 9.81 11.37 12.34
N LYS A 172 8.63 10.83 12.13
CA LYS A 172 7.46 11.01 12.99
C LYS A 172 6.99 9.64 13.44
N THR A 173 7.52 9.17 14.52
CA THR A 173 6.98 8.10 15.38
C THR A 173 6.29 6.92 14.69
N GLY A 174 6.80 5.72 14.91
CA GLY A 174 6.26 4.49 14.36
C GLY A 174 6.76 4.21 12.95
N CYS A 175 8.00 4.57 12.65
CA CYS A 175 8.62 4.26 11.35
C CYS A 175 9.39 2.94 11.33
N LEU A 176 9.42 2.20 12.45
CA LEU A 176 10.15 0.95 12.61
C LEU A 176 9.22 -0.16 13.07
N LEU A 177 9.20 -1.29 12.36
CA LEU A 177 8.51 -2.52 12.76
C LEU A 177 9.47 -3.70 12.58
N VAL A 178 9.32 -4.71 13.42
CA VAL A 178 10.00 -6.02 13.29
C VAL A 178 8.93 -7.08 13.16
N ARG A 179 9.16 -8.06 12.31
CA ARG A 179 8.31 -9.26 12.22
C ARG A 179 9.12 -10.53 12.19
N ASP A 180 8.51 -11.59 12.65
CA ASP A 180 9.01 -12.94 12.51
C ASP A 180 8.74 -13.49 11.12
N LEU A 181 9.67 -14.29 10.60
CA LEU A 181 9.51 -14.94 9.30
C LEU A 181 9.06 -16.40 9.48
N PRO A 182 8.13 -16.91 8.67
CA PRO A 182 7.61 -18.28 8.78
C PRO A 182 8.67 -19.37 8.74
N GLY A 183 9.85 -19.13 8.24
CA GLY A 183 10.96 -20.07 8.20
C GLY A 183 11.95 -19.95 9.36
N GLY A 184 11.66 -19.08 10.33
CA GLY A 184 12.59 -18.63 11.36
C GLY A 184 13.46 -17.46 10.90
N GLY A 185 13.86 -16.62 11.86
CA GLY A 185 14.56 -15.36 11.62
C GLY A 185 13.59 -14.17 11.63
N HIS A 186 14.16 -12.98 11.49
CA HIS A 186 13.44 -11.72 11.70
C HIS A 186 13.68 -10.77 10.54
N GLU A 187 12.75 -9.87 10.33
CA GLU A 187 12.83 -8.85 9.31
C GLU A 187 12.43 -7.50 9.86
N LEU A 188 13.17 -6.47 9.47
CA LEU A 188 12.93 -5.10 9.84
C LEU A 188 12.26 -4.35 8.70
N LEU A 189 11.16 -3.68 8.98
CA LEU A 189 10.47 -2.79 8.06
C LEU A 189 10.68 -1.35 8.52
N ILE A 190 11.15 -0.50 7.62
CA ILE A 190 11.41 0.92 7.91
C ILE A 190 10.62 1.80 6.96
N SER A 191 9.74 2.63 7.52
CA SER A 191 9.01 3.62 6.76
C SER A 191 9.85 4.86 6.50
N CYS A 192 10.12 5.13 5.23
CA CYS A 192 10.86 6.29 4.76
C CYS A 192 9.98 7.19 3.89
N GLU A 193 10.39 8.44 3.68
CA GLU A 193 9.69 9.36 2.75
C GLU A 193 9.59 8.80 1.32
N GLN A 194 10.57 7.98 0.92
CA GLN A 194 10.67 7.39 -0.41
C GLN A 194 9.95 6.05 -0.56
N GLY A 195 9.52 5.42 0.55
CA GLY A 195 8.87 4.11 0.55
C GLY A 195 9.12 3.32 1.81
N ILE A 196 8.91 2.02 1.72
CA ILE A 196 9.21 1.07 2.80
C ILE A 196 10.49 0.34 2.45
N GLN A 197 11.48 0.38 3.35
CA GLN A 197 12.65 -0.47 3.28
C GLN A 197 12.40 -1.75 4.06
N GLN A 198 12.81 -2.85 3.50
CA GLN A 198 12.75 -4.20 4.06
C GLN A 198 14.18 -4.70 4.26
N LEU A 199 14.51 -5.12 5.47
CA LEU A 199 15.85 -5.56 5.85
C LEU A 199 15.77 -6.89 6.62
N PRO A 200 16.07 -8.03 5.99
CA PRO A 200 16.24 -9.27 6.73
C PRO A 200 17.38 -9.18 7.75
N LEU A 201 17.13 -9.53 9.01
CA LEU A 201 18.10 -9.44 10.11
C LEU A 201 19.07 -10.64 10.10
N VAL A 202 19.60 -10.98 8.93
CA VAL A 202 20.60 -12.02 8.72
C VAL A 202 21.94 -11.34 8.40
N ARG A 203 23.02 -11.83 8.99
CA ARG A 203 24.36 -11.25 8.81
C ARG A 203 24.75 -11.18 7.33
N GLY A 204 25.03 -9.99 6.83
CA GLY A 204 25.39 -9.74 5.43
C GLY A 204 24.21 -9.39 4.53
N SER A 205 22.99 -9.42 5.02
CA SER A 205 21.82 -8.93 4.27
C SER A 205 21.90 -7.43 4.02
N ARG A 206 21.20 -7.00 2.95
CA ARG A 206 21.07 -5.60 2.58
C ARG A 206 19.60 -5.23 2.52
N ALA A 207 19.29 -4.01 2.91
CA ALA A 207 17.95 -3.47 2.75
C ALA A 207 17.55 -3.39 1.27
N VAL A 208 16.27 -3.64 1.00
CA VAL A 208 15.64 -3.49 -0.31
C VAL A 208 14.40 -2.61 -0.18
N TRP A 209 13.94 -2.02 -1.30
CA TRP A 209 12.68 -1.27 -1.31
C TRP A 209 11.52 -2.22 -1.56
N LEU A 210 10.63 -2.37 -0.57
CA LEU A 210 9.39 -3.13 -0.73
C LEU A 210 8.36 -2.34 -1.55
N ALA A 211 8.16 -1.07 -1.21
CA ALA A 211 7.19 -0.21 -1.86
C ALA A 211 7.76 1.20 -2.02
N PRO A 212 8.31 1.55 -3.20
CA PRO A 212 8.71 2.93 -3.47
C PRO A 212 7.48 3.85 -3.51
N ARG A 213 7.61 5.05 -2.95
CA ARG A 213 6.56 6.09 -2.99
C ARG A 213 7.16 7.49 -3.02
N GLU A 214 6.38 8.43 -3.55
CA GLU A 214 6.75 9.84 -3.64
C GLU A 214 6.02 10.72 -2.59
N SER A 215 5.57 10.17 -1.47
CA SER A 215 4.75 10.93 -0.54
C SER A 215 5.45 11.22 0.78
N ARG A 216 5.39 12.46 1.21
CA ARG A 216 5.73 12.92 2.55
C ARG A 216 4.45 12.97 3.39
N GLY A 217 4.39 12.28 4.50
CA GLY A 217 3.21 12.33 5.35
C GLY A 217 3.27 11.39 6.54
N ARG A 218 2.27 11.53 7.41
CA ARG A 218 2.07 10.60 8.51
C ARG A 218 1.68 9.24 7.94
N ILE A 219 2.28 8.20 8.51
CA ILE A 219 1.98 6.82 8.22
C ILE A 219 1.55 6.17 9.53
N ASP A 220 0.44 5.45 9.47
CA ASP A 220 0.06 4.49 10.48
C ASP A 220 0.15 3.10 9.82
N TRP A 221 0.84 2.15 10.44
CA TRP A 221 1.01 0.81 9.92
C TRP A 221 1.08 -0.21 11.05
N HIS A 222 0.63 -1.43 10.75
CA HIS A 222 0.52 -2.50 11.72
C HIS A 222 0.85 -3.83 11.07
N LEU A 223 1.41 -4.74 11.85
CA LEU A 223 1.57 -6.15 11.51
C LEU A 223 0.47 -6.94 12.22
N ALA A 224 -0.22 -7.79 11.48
CA ALA A 224 -1.20 -8.72 12.03
C ALA A 224 -1.66 -9.69 10.93
N ASP A 225 -2.10 -10.86 11.30
CA ASP A 225 -2.78 -11.80 10.41
C ASP A 225 -4.18 -11.25 10.06
N ILE A 226 -4.31 -10.58 8.92
CA ILE A 226 -5.54 -9.90 8.49
C ILE A 226 -6.46 -10.84 7.74
N ASP A 227 -5.92 -11.79 6.96
CA ASP A 227 -6.72 -12.70 6.15
C ASP A 227 -6.97 -14.06 6.80
N GLY A 228 -6.33 -14.34 7.93
CA GLY A 228 -6.55 -15.54 8.74
C GLY A 228 -5.74 -16.74 8.28
N ASP A 229 -4.64 -16.54 7.58
CA ASP A 229 -3.76 -17.61 7.10
C ASP A 229 -2.67 -18.01 8.12
N GLY A 230 -2.50 -17.24 9.20
CA GLY A 230 -1.58 -17.47 10.30
C GLY A 230 -0.25 -16.76 10.17
N ASP A 231 -0.02 -16.00 9.10
CA ASP A 231 1.19 -15.22 8.87
C ASP A 231 0.88 -13.72 9.01
N ASP A 232 1.80 -12.96 9.63
CA ASP A 232 1.61 -11.52 9.80
C ASP A 232 1.71 -10.76 8.49
N ASP A 233 0.62 -10.10 8.14
CA ASP A 233 0.51 -9.15 7.04
C ASP A 233 0.92 -7.74 7.47
N LEU A 234 1.21 -6.88 6.48
CA LEU A 234 1.40 -5.45 6.74
C LEU A 234 0.19 -4.65 6.26
N VAL A 235 -0.44 -3.92 7.17
CA VAL A 235 -1.47 -2.92 6.82
C VAL A 235 -0.91 -1.52 6.99
N GLU A 236 -1.07 -0.68 5.99
CA GLU A 236 -0.54 0.68 5.95
C GLU A 236 -1.62 1.69 5.56
N TRP A 237 -1.63 2.82 6.24
CA TRP A 237 -2.36 4.02 5.84
C TRP A 237 -1.42 5.22 5.80
N SER A 238 -1.56 6.06 4.77
CA SER A 238 -0.80 7.31 4.65
C SER A 238 -1.75 8.51 4.59
N SER A 239 -1.45 9.54 5.37
CA SER A 239 -2.23 10.79 5.39
C SER A 239 -2.06 11.65 4.12
N VAL A 240 -1.14 11.27 3.24
CA VAL A 240 -0.84 11.95 1.97
C VAL A 240 -1.13 11.02 0.81
N ALA A 241 -1.32 11.57 -0.39
CA ALA A 241 -1.56 10.82 -1.61
C ALA A 241 -2.75 9.84 -1.54
N ARG A 242 -3.97 10.40 -1.48
CA ARG A 242 -5.27 9.70 -1.56
C ARG A 242 -5.76 9.01 -0.30
N GLN A 243 -5.01 9.03 0.80
CA GLN A 243 -5.47 8.49 2.09
C GLN A 243 -6.03 7.06 2.01
N VAL A 244 -5.41 6.23 1.15
CA VAL A 244 -5.82 4.83 0.98
C VAL A 244 -5.24 3.93 2.06
N VAL A 245 -5.99 2.90 2.43
CA VAL A 245 -5.48 1.80 3.24
C VAL A 245 -4.97 0.72 2.31
N ARG A 246 -3.72 0.33 2.49
CA ARG A 246 -3.06 -0.73 1.73
C ARG A 246 -2.82 -1.93 2.62
N TRP A 247 -2.94 -3.08 2.04
CA TRP A 247 -2.62 -4.36 2.64
C TRP A 247 -1.55 -5.06 1.81
N TYR A 248 -0.50 -5.50 2.46
CA TYR A 248 0.58 -6.29 1.89
C TYR A 248 0.46 -7.70 2.47
N PRO A 249 -0.18 -8.65 1.76
CA PRO A 249 -0.32 -10.00 2.27
C PRO A 249 1.03 -10.67 2.42
N CYS A 250 1.19 -11.49 3.44
CA CYS A 250 2.34 -12.38 3.58
C CYS A 250 2.12 -13.61 2.69
N GLY A 251 3.12 -13.98 1.88
CA GLY A 251 3.07 -15.23 1.14
C GLY A 251 3.56 -16.39 1.99
N GLY A 252 3.18 -17.62 1.67
CA GLY A 252 3.61 -18.81 2.40
C GLY A 252 5.13 -19.07 2.41
N ASP A 253 5.91 -18.25 1.70
CA ASP A 253 7.37 -18.19 1.77
C ASP A 253 7.88 -17.10 2.72
N GLY A 254 6.97 -16.42 3.42
CA GLY A 254 7.25 -15.32 4.35
C GLY A 254 7.55 -13.98 3.69
N MET A 255 7.45 -13.89 2.37
CA MET A 255 7.65 -12.62 1.67
C MET A 255 6.38 -11.80 1.66
N LEU A 256 6.50 -10.50 1.97
CA LEU A 256 5.40 -9.56 1.76
C LEU A 256 5.14 -9.38 0.27
N LEU A 257 3.92 -9.66 -0.14
CA LEU A 257 3.47 -9.49 -1.52
C LEU A 257 3.16 -8.01 -1.79
N PRO A 258 3.11 -7.60 -3.07
CA PRO A 258 2.76 -6.22 -3.42
C PRO A 258 1.40 -5.78 -2.88
N ALA A 259 1.34 -4.50 -2.50
CA ALA A 259 0.20 -3.89 -1.85
C ALA A 259 -1.08 -4.00 -2.66
N GLN A 260 -2.16 -4.34 -1.96
CA GLN A 260 -3.54 -4.21 -2.43
C GLN A 260 -4.21 -3.03 -1.73
N THR A 261 -4.97 -2.22 -2.47
CA THR A 261 -5.82 -1.20 -1.85
C THR A 261 -7.08 -1.86 -1.34
N ILE A 262 -7.31 -1.81 -0.04
CA ILE A 262 -8.48 -2.40 0.61
C ILE A 262 -9.51 -1.35 1.04
N HIS A 263 -9.11 -0.08 1.11
CA HIS A 263 -10.02 1.03 1.39
C HIS A 263 -9.50 2.31 0.72
N ASP A 264 -10.39 3.03 0.02
CA ASP A 264 -10.02 4.20 -0.80
C ASP A 264 -10.69 5.52 -0.37
N GLN A 265 -11.40 5.50 0.76
CA GLN A 265 -12.02 6.70 1.31
C GLN A 265 -11.10 7.38 2.32
N PRO A 266 -11.20 8.71 2.47
CA PRO A 266 -10.43 9.43 3.47
C PRO A 266 -10.70 8.92 4.88
N ILE A 267 -9.62 8.64 5.63
CA ILE A 267 -9.65 8.32 7.05
C ILE A 267 -8.68 9.21 7.83
N GLU A 268 -8.79 9.24 9.15
CA GLU A 268 -7.92 10.01 10.05
C GLU A 268 -7.03 9.11 10.91
N GLY A 269 -7.34 7.83 11.01
CA GLY A 269 -6.54 6.88 11.78
C GLY A 269 -6.89 5.43 11.46
N LEU A 270 -5.91 4.57 11.66
CA LEU A 270 -5.97 3.13 11.50
C LEU A 270 -5.54 2.48 12.82
N GLN A 271 -6.25 1.45 13.25
CA GLN A 271 -5.84 0.53 14.29
C GLN A 271 -6.24 -0.90 13.90
N ILE A 272 -5.54 -1.86 14.50
CA ILE A 272 -5.82 -3.28 14.31
C ILE A 272 -6.20 -3.86 15.66
N GLY A 273 -7.21 -4.72 15.68
CA GLY A 273 -7.64 -5.46 16.85
C GLY A 273 -7.57 -6.95 16.62
N SER A 274 -7.21 -7.69 17.62
CA SER A 274 -7.10 -9.15 17.57
C SER A 274 -8.46 -9.82 17.72
N ARG A 275 -8.60 -11.01 17.16
CA ARG A 275 -9.75 -11.89 17.39
C ARG A 275 -9.33 -13.15 18.12
N PRO A 276 -10.23 -13.75 18.89
CA PRO A 276 -9.98 -15.08 19.48
C PRO A 276 -9.65 -16.16 18.45
N SER A 277 -10.02 -15.96 17.18
CA SER A 277 -9.73 -16.88 16.07
C SER A 277 -8.31 -16.75 15.50
N GLY A 278 -7.52 -15.76 15.93
CA GLY A 278 -6.21 -15.44 15.41
C GLY A 278 -6.21 -14.32 14.37
N ALA A 279 -7.20 -14.27 13.47
CA ALA A 279 -7.29 -13.20 12.48
C ALA A 279 -7.62 -11.84 13.12
N ALA A 280 -7.22 -10.74 12.49
CA ALA A 280 -7.39 -9.40 13.01
C ALA A 280 -8.52 -8.61 12.34
N ASP A 281 -9.10 -7.67 13.07
CA ASP A 281 -10.07 -6.69 12.58
C ASP A 281 -9.39 -5.34 12.31
N VAL A 282 -9.89 -4.64 11.29
CA VAL A 282 -9.39 -3.32 10.90
C VAL A 282 -10.35 -2.24 11.41
N TYR A 283 -9.84 -1.33 12.23
CA TYR A 283 -10.59 -0.21 12.76
C TYR A 283 -10.18 1.08 12.06
N LEU A 284 -11.13 1.73 11.41
CA LEU A 284 -10.92 2.97 10.69
C LEU A 284 -11.70 4.12 11.34
N LEU A 285 -10.98 5.19 11.64
CA LEU A 285 -11.59 6.46 12.07
C LEU A 285 -11.91 7.29 10.83
N GLY A 286 -13.18 7.63 10.63
CA GLY A 286 -13.64 8.34 9.44
C GLY A 286 -13.10 9.77 9.31
N GLY A 287 -12.69 10.17 8.10
CA GLY A 287 -12.12 11.48 7.81
C GLY A 287 -13.16 12.60 7.68
N SER A 288 -14.11 12.49 6.76
CA SER A 288 -15.19 13.50 6.58
C SER A 288 -16.18 13.49 7.74
N ASP A 289 -16.42 12.31 8.31
CA ASP A 289 -17.31 12.10 9.45
C ASP A 289 -16.50 12.00 10.74
N LYS A 290 -15.73 13.04 11.05
CA LYS A 290 -14.86 13.08 12.23
C LYS A 290 -15.56 12.54 13.47
N GLY A 291 -14.99 11.51 14.06
CA GLY A 291 -15.56 10.82 15.22
C GLY A 291 -16.40 9.58 14.93
N VAL A 292 -16.52 9.16 13.69
CA VAL A 292 -17.16 7.88 13.35
C VAL A 292 -16.09 6.80 13.28
N LEU A 293 -16.16 5.84 14.17
CA LEU A 293 -15.34 4.65 14.18
C LEU A 293 -16.04 3.54 13.40
N ARG A 294 -15.32 2.86 12.52
CA ARG A 294 -15.83 1.70 11.77
C ARG A 294 -14.90 0.54 11.98
N ARG A 295 -15.48 -0.61 12.26
CA ARG A 295 -14.80 -1.91 12.35
C ARG A 295 -15.08 -2.70 11.09
N TYR A 296 -14.03 -3.21 10.49
CA TYR A 296 -14.09 -3.98 9.27
C TYR A 296 -13.39 -5.32 9.41
N GLN A 297 -13.84 -6.27 8.65
CA GLN A 297 -13.17 -7.53 8.40
C GLN A 297 -12.66 -7.55 6.96
N LEU A 298 -11.44 -7.98 6.74
CA LEU A 298 -10.97 -8.32 5.41
C LEU A 298 -11.62 -9.65 5.00
N ALA A 299 -12.29 -9.64 3.87
CA ALA A 299 -12.95 -10.84 3.35
C ALA A 299 -12.81 -10.88 1.84
N ALA A 300 -12.70 -12.07 1.28
CA ALA A 300 -12.87 -12.25 -0.15
C ALA A 300 -14.26 -11.77 -0.55
N GLY A 301 -14.32 -10.84 -1.47
CA GLY A 301 -15.56 -10.37 -2.08
C GLY A 301 -16.27 -11.50 -2.84
N GLU A 302 -17.49 -11.22 -3.29
CA GLU A 302 -18.20 -12.14 -4.16
C GLU A 302 -17.37 -12.42 -5.42
N PRO A 303 -17.44 -13.63 -5.99
CA PRO A 303 -16.78 -13.91 -7.27
C PRO A 303 -17.37 -12.95 -8.30
N THR A 304 -16.69 -11.84 -8.51
CA THR A 304 -16.99 -10.96 -9.62
C THR A 304 -16.09 -11.39 -10.77
N ASP A 305 -16.58 -11.23 -11.97
CA ASP A 305 -15.75 -11.39 -13.15
C ASP A 305 -14.62 -10.32 -13.21
N VAL A 306 -14.62 -9.40 -12.25
CA VAL A 306 -13.60 -8.37 -12.01
C VAL A 306 -12.78 -8.82 -10.81
N GLY A 307 -11.77 -9.60 -11.04
CA GLY A 307 -11.03 -10.26 -10.00
C GLY A 307 -10.13 -9.37 -9.14
N ARG A 308 -9.20 -10.01 -8.49
CA ARG A 308 -8.17 -9.42 -7.64
C ARG A 308 -7.46 -8.24 -8.33
N GLN A 309 -7.28 -7.14 -7.61
CA GLN A 309 -6.55 -5.97 -8.08
C GLN A 309 -5.11 -6.02 -7.53
N ASP A 310 -4.14 -6.38 -8.38
CA ASP A 310 -2.73 -6.34 -8.03
C ASP A 310 -2.17 -4.97 -8.41
N ALA A 311 -1.98 -4.08 -7.42
CA ALA A 311 -1.48 -2.74 -7.65
C ALA A 311 0.05 -2.68 -7.57
N LEU A 312 0.69 -2.08 -8.57
CA LEU A 312 2.11 -1.77 -8.58
C LEU A 312 2.30 -0.26 -8.55
N PRO A 313 2.92 0.32 -7.51
CA PRO A 313 3.30 1.72 -7.51
C PRO A 313 4.38 1.98 -8.57
N LEU A 314 4.13 2.92 -9.48
CA LEU A 314 5.08 3.37 -10.48
C LEU A 314 5.27 4.88 -10.32
N ALA A 315 6.35 5.29 -9.70
CA ALA A 315 6.63 6.70 -9.48
C ALA A 315 6.66 7.51 -10.79
N GLY A 316 5.77 8.49 -10.90
CA GLY A 316 5.83 9.58 -11.90
C GLY A 316 5.60 9.24 -13.38
N ALA A 317 5.58 7.98 -13.81
CA ALA A 317 5.63 7.60 -15.22
C ALA A 317 4.39 6.83 -15.74
N ALA A 318 3.42 6.54 -14.90
CA ALA A 318 2.38 5.55 -15.18
C ALA A 318 1.52 5.83 -16.41
N ARG A 319 1.40 7.05 -16.89
CA ARG A 319 0.46 7.35 -17.98
C ARG A 319 0.96 7.05 -19.39
N ARG A 320 2.26 7.12 -19.67
CA ARG A 320 2.79 6.99 -21.06
C ARG A 320 4.07 6.17 -21.20
N GLY A 321 4.76 5.86 -20.13
CA GLY A 321 6.09 5.29 -20.17
C GLY A 321 6.19 3.87 -19.61
N TRP A 322 5.21 3.01 -19.81
CA TRP A 322 5.27 1.62 -19.40
C TRP A 322 4.64 0.68 -20.44
N CYS A 323 5.04 -0.57 -20.43
CA CYS A 323 4.37 -1.66 -21.13
C CYS A 323 4.59 -2.99 -20.39
N GLY A 324 3.73 -3.96 -20.66
CA GLY A 324 3.98 -5.35 -20.30
C GLY A 324 4.99 -6.00 -21.26
N MET A 325 5.78 -6.94 -20.76
CA MET A 325 6.61 -7.81 -21.59
C MET A 325 6.75 -9.20 -20.94
N LEU A 326 6.99 -10.21 -21.75
CA LEU A 326 7.39 -11.51 -21.27
C LEU A 326 8.90 -11.56 -21.08
N VAL A 327 9.35 -11.96 -19.88
CA VAL A 327 10.74 -12.07 -19.50
C VAL A 327 11.12 -13.53 -19.28
N GLY A 328 12.14 -13.99 -19.96
CA GLY A 328 12.55 -15.40 -19.97
C GLY A 328 12.27 -16.08 -21.31
N GLU A 329 12.55 -17.37 -21.39
CA GLU A 329 12.38 -18.17 -22.60
C GLU A 329 11.34 -19.29 -22.41
N GLY A 330 10.57 -19.55 -23.47
CA GLY A 330 9.63 -20.66 -23.50
C GLY A 330 8.45 -20.52 -22.54
N PRO A 331 7.93 -21.65 -22.04
CA PRO A 331 6.74 -21.67 -21.18
C PRO A 331 6.98 -21.08 -19.77
N ASP A 332 8.23 -20.92 -19.37
CA ASP A 332 8.61 -20.34 -18.07
C ASP A 332 8.78 -18.82 -18.12
N ALA A 333 8.48 -18.18 -19.27
CA ALA A 333 8.52 -16.75 -19.38
C ALA A 333 7.51 -16.09 -18.44
N THR A 334 8.00 -15.17 -17.60
CA THR A 334 7.18 -14.48 -16.60
C THR A 334 6.69 -13.11 -17.13
N PRO A 335 5.43 -12.75 -16.88
CA PRO A 335 4.95 -11.40 -17.17
C PRO A 335 5.70 -10.36 -16.33
N ALA A 336 6.01 -9.24 -16.95
CA ALA A 336 6.67 -8.12 -16.27
C ALA A 336 6.11 -6.79 -16.77
N ILE A 337 6.15 -5.75 -15.93
CA ILE A 337 6.00 -4.36 -16.33
C ILE A 337 7.38 -3.74 -16.49
N VAL A 338 7.60 -3.11 -17.63
CA VAL A 338 8.73 -2.21 -17.83
C VAL A 338 8.24 -0.78 -17.78
N ALA A 339 8.80 0.02 -16.89
CA ALA A 339 8.49 1.43 -16.75
C ALA A 339 9.72 2.30 -16.98
N VAL A 340 9.49 3.50 -17.54
CA VAL A 340 10.54 4.50 -17.75
C VAL A 340 10.75 5.32 -16.49
N ASP A 341 11.99 5.42 -16.02
CA ASP A 341 12.33 6.38 -14.97
C ASP A 341 12.40 7.79 -15.58
N THR A 342 11.55 8.71 -15.09
CA THR A 342 11.50 10.08 -15.59
C THR A 342 12.62 10.96 -15.03
N ALA A 343 13.23 10.57 -13.94
CA ALA A 343 14.29 11.32 -13.26
C ALA A 343 15.69 10.92 -13.74
N GLN A 344 15.86 9.68 -14.20
CA GLN A 344 17.14 9.11 -14.62
C GLN A 344 16.99 8.32 -15.92
N PRO A 345 18.05 8.19 -16.75
CA PRO A 345 17.99 7.37 -17.95
C PRO A 345 18.05 5.86 -17.60
N ARG A 346 16.99 5.36 -17.03
CA ARG A 346 16.84 3.97 -16.58
C ARG A 346 15.49 3.41 -16.97
N LEU A 347 15.45 2.09 -17.13
CA LEU A 347 14.23 1.30 -17.21
C LEU A 347 14.08 0.53 -15.92
N ARG A 348 12.88 0.55 -15.35
CA ARG A 348 12.51 -0.20 -14.15
C ARG A 348 11.69 -1.40 -14.58
N LEU A 349 12.07 -2.57 -14.13
CA LEU A 349 11.39 -3.83 -14.42
C LEU A 349 10.79 -4.40 -13.15
N HIS A 350 9.51 -4.75 -13.21
CA HIS A 350 8.80 -5.44 -12.15
C HIS A 350 8.21 -6.73 -12.71
N ARG A 351 8.72 -7.87 -12.30
CA ARG A 351 8.21 -9.18 -12.72
C ARG A 351 7.02 -9.60 -11.87
N PHE A 352 6.07 -10.29 -12.48
CA PHE A 352 4.92 -10.87 -11.79
C PHE A 352 5.11 -12.39 -11.67
N ALA A 353 5.34 -12.88 -10.46
CA ALA A 353 5.51 -14.31 -10.17
C ALA A 353 4.88 -14.65 -8.81
N SER A 354 4.56 -15.91 -8.61
CA SER A 354 3.97 -16.41 -7.35
C SER A 354 2.73 -15.64 -6.90
N GLY A 355 1.96 -15.11 -7.87
CA GLY A 355 0.73 -14.34 -7.60
C GLY A 355 0.94 -12.89 -7.18
N GLY A 356 2.15 -12.34 -7.26
CA GLY A 356 2.46 -10.96 -6.91
C GLY A 356 3.58 -10.34 -7.74
N TRP A 357 3.86 -9.06 -7.50
CA TRP A 357 4.93 -8.32 -8.13
C TRP A 357 6.23 -8.51 -7.35
N LEU A 358 7.30 -8.93 -8.03
CA LEU A 358 8.62 -9.05 -7.43
C LEU A 358 9.28 -7.68 -7.27
N ALA A 359 10.37 -7.65 -6.49
CA ALA A 359 11.17 -6.46 -6.27
C ALA A 359 11.63 -5.82 -7.59
N GLU A 360 11.73 -4.47 -7.59
CA GLU A 360 12.17 -3.69 -8.74
C GLU A 360 13.60 -4.03 -9.15
N GLU A 361 13.77 -4.30 -10.44
CA GLU A 361 15.07 -4.35 -11.10
C GLU A 361 15.26 -3.10 -11.95
N SER A 362 16.45 -2.50 -11.95
CA SER A 362 16.71 -1.23 -12.65
C SER A 362 17.87 -1.37 -13.63
N PHE A 363 17.63 -1.02 -14.89
CA PHE A 363 18.60 -1.15 -15.99
C PHE A 363 18.92 0.20 -16.62
N PRO A 364 20.17 0.43 -17.03
CA PRO A 364 20.56 1.65 -17.76
C PRO A 364 19.77 1.78 -19.08
N SER A 365 19.40 3.00 -19.43
CA SER A 365 18.72 3.33 -20.68
C SER A 365 19.26 4.61 -21.31
N ILE A 366 18.70 4.97 -22.47
CA ILE A 366 18.96 6.27 -23.11
C ILE A 366 18.10 7.36 -22.44
N GLY A 367 18.55 8.60 -22.55
CA GLY A 367 17.79 9.74 -22.04
C GLY A 367 16.59 10.11 -22.91
N GLY A 368 15.61 10.78 -22.33
CA GLY A 368 14.47 11.33 -23.05
C GLY A 368 13.48 10.31 -23.63
N VAL A 369 13.36 9.13 -23.00
CA VAL A 369 12.39 8.11 -23.43
C VAL A 369 10.98 8.65 -23.32
N LYS A 370 10.21 8.53 -24.39
CA LYS A 370 8.80 8.96 -24.51
C LYS A 370 7.81 7.81 -24.36
N ALA A 371 8.16 6.64 -24.92
CA ALA A 371 7.32 5.47 -24.87
C ALA A 371 8.15 4.19 -24.97
N VAL A 372 7.58 3.12 -24.48
CA VAL A 372 8.08 1.75 -24.59
C VAL A 372 6.94 0.85 -25.06
N ALA A 373 7.28 -0.19 -25.82
CA ALA A 373 6.33 -1.21 -26.25
C ALA A 373 7.05 -2.55 -26.39
N ALA A 374 6.37 -3.64 -26.05
CA ALA A 374 6.90 -4.99 -26.25
C ALA A 374 5.95 -5.80 -27.16
N PRO A 375 6.47 -6.35 -28.26
CA PRO A 375 5.66 -7.21 -29.12
C PRO A 375 5.29 -8.50 -28.40
N ALA A 376 4.01 -8.82 -28.31
CA ALA A 376 3.49 -9.93 -27.51
C ALA A 376 4.07 -11.30 -27.90
N GLY A 377 4.38 -11.52 -29.17
CA GLY A 377 4.97 -12.77 -29.68
C GLY A 377 6.49 -12.85 -29.59
N GLN A 378 7.16 -11.79 -29.10
CA GLN A 378 8.62 -11.68 -29.04
C GLN A 378 9.10 -11.59 -27.57
N SER A 379 9.11 -12.74 -26.89
CA SER A 379 9.61 -12.79 -25.52
C SER A 379 10.98 -12.14 -25.41
N GLY A 380 11.15 -11.33 -24.37
CA GLY A 380 12.40 -10.64 -24.10
C GLY A 380 12.74 -9.47 -25.00
N THR A 381 11.86 -9.04 -25.92
CA THR A 381 12.09 -7.88 -26.78
C THR A 381 11.32 -6.64 -26.30
N LEU A 382 12.04 -5.51 -26.17
CA LEU A 382 11.46 -4.23 -25.81
C LEU A 382 11.87 -3.17 -26.83
N LEU A 383 10.91 -2.40 -27.32
CA LEU A 383 11.11 -1.23 -28.17
C LEU A 383 11.09 0.03 -27.30
N VAL A 384 12.01 0.94 -27.55
CA VAL A 384 12.17 2.19 -26.79
C VAL A 384 12.20 3.37 -27.77
N TRP A 385 11.26 4.29 -27.59
CA TRP A 385 11.23 5.54 -28.34
C TRP A 385 11.71 6.70 -27.49
N ALA A 386 12.81 7.32 -27.89
CA ALA A 386 13.32 8.53 -27.22
C ALA A 386 12.96 9.80 -28.00
N LYS A 387 12.91 10.92 -27.30
CA LYS A 387 12.66 12.23 -27.92
C LYS A 387 13.72 12.54 -28.97
N ASP A 388 13.26 13.01 -30.12
CA ASP A 388 14.09 13.40 -31.27
C ASP A 388 14.96 12.26 -31.84
N ALA A 389 14.70 11.01 -31.50
CA ALA A 389 15.39 9.87 -32.06
C ALA A 389 15.02 9.66 -33.54
N ALA A 390 16.02 9.35 -34.34
CA ALA A 390 15.83 8.99 -35.74
C ALA A 390 15.17 7.62 -35.90
N ASP A 391 15.58 6.68 -35.03
CA ASP A 391 15.14 5.28 -35.04
C ASP A 391 14.63 4.86 -33.67
N LEU A 392 13.83 3.81 -33.65
CA LEU A 392 13.54 3.10 -32.42
C LEU A 392 14.81 2.41 -31.90
N HIS A 393 14.86 2.26 -30.60
CA HIS A 393 15.89 1.45 -29.95
C HIS A 393 15.28 0.13 -29.52
N ARG A 394 16.08 -0.93 -29.56
CA ARG A 394 15.68 -2.26 -29.13
C ARG A 394 16.53 -2.71 -27.95
N CYS A 395 15.88 -3.18 -26.88
CA CYS A 395 16.49 -3.93 -25.82
C CYS A 395 16.11 -5.41 -25.96
N ARG A 396 16.93 -6.28 -25.43
CA ARG A 396 16.65 -7.73 -25.31
C ARG A 396 16.85 -8.18 -23.88
N TRP A 397 16.11 -9.17 -23.49
CA TRP A 397 16.34 -9.87 -22.25
C TRP A 397 17.37 -10.98 -22.50
N GLU A 398 18.55 -10.83 -21.98
CA GLU A 398 19.65 -11.75 -22.17
C GLU A 398 20.41 -11.93 -20.84
N ASN A 399 20.72 -13.18 -20.47
CA ASN A 399 21.48 -13.50 -19.26
C ASN A 399 20.90 -12.88 -17.99
N GLY A 400 19.57 -12.90 -17.84
CA GLY A 400 18.88 -12.38 -16.64
C GLY A 400 18.80 -10.86 -16.54
N ARG A 401 19.02 -10.11 -17.62
CA ARG A 401 18.95 -8.65 -17.64
C ARG A 401 18.49 -8.07 -18.97
N LEU A 402 17.96 -6.85 -18.94
CA LEU A 402 17.75 -6.06 -20.16
C LEU A 402 19.06 -5.50 -20.68
N THR A 403 19.34 -5.70 -21.98
CA THR A 403 20.47 -5.05 -22.65
C THR A 403 20.27 -3.54 -22.73
N TYR A 404 21.36 -2.79 -22.86
CA TYR A 404 21.26 -1.37 -23.14
C TYR A 404 20.57 -1.13 -24.49
N PRO A 405 19.67 -0.13 -24.63
CA PRO A 405 18.94 0.11 -25.86
C PRO A 405 19.88 0.38 -27.05
N GLN A 406 19.80 -0.45 -28.07
CA GLN A 406 20.56 -0.31 -29.30
C GLN A 406 19.67 0.27 -30.40
N PRO A 407 20.15 1.23 -31.21
CA PRO A 407 19.40 1.73 -32.35
C PRO A 407 18.99 0.56 -33.27
N TRP A 408 17.74 0.50 -33.64
CA TRP A 408 17.26 -0.39 -34.69
C TRP A 408 17.24 0.38 -35.99
N GLU A 409 18.42 0.48 -36.61
CA GLU A 409 18.65 1.28 -37.80
C GLU A 409 17.78 0.82 -38.96
N GLN A 410 17.10 1.80 -39.57
CA GLN A 410 16.36 1.64 -40.79
C GLN A 410 17.09 2.32 -41.94
N GLU A 411 16.84 1.90 -43.18
CA GLU A 411 17.42 2.56 -44.35
C GLU A 411 16.80 3.93 -44.61
N GLY A 412 17.57 4.89 -45.05
CA GLY A 412 17.10 6.21 -45.45
C GLY A 412 17.75 7.37 -44.66
N LYS A 413 17.51 8.59 -45.16
CA LYS A 413 18.01 9.85 -44.54
C LYS A 413 16.86 10.61 -43.91
N ASP A 414 17.19 11.56 -43.00
CA ASP A 414 16.23 12.47 -42.36
C ASP A 414 15.06 11.71 -41.66
N ARG A 415 15.41 10.77 -40.81
CA ARG A 415 14.47 9.90 -40.09
C ARG A 415 13.99 10.54 -38.78
N LYS A 416 12.73 10.34 -38.47
CA LYS A 416 12.12 10.76 -37.19
C LYS A 416 10.94 9.87 -36.82
N ILE A 417 10.96 9.31 -35.60
CA ILE A 417 9.80 8.57 -35.08
C ILE A 417 8.70 9.56 -34.68
N LEU A 418 7.47 9.32 -35.15
CA LEU A 418 6.30 10.14 -34.88
C LEU A 418 5.35 9.53 -33.86
N ALA A 419 5.21 8.21 -33.85
CA ALA A 419 4.34 7.48 -32.95
C ALA A 419 4.91 6.09 -32.65
N LEU A 420 4.59 5.56 -31.47
CA LEU A 420 4.76 4.17 -31.07
C LEU A 420 3.60 3.82 -30.11
N ASP A 421 2.84 2.77 -30.45
CA ASP A 421 1.71 2.33 -29.63
C ASP A 421 1.43 0.84 -29.87
N ALA A 422 0.50 0.27 -29.10
CA ALA A 422 0.05 -1.10 -29.22
C ALA A 422 -1.48 -1.17 -29.27
N VAL A 423 -2.00 -2.04 -30.14
CA VAL A 423 -3.43 -2.33 -30.28
C VAL A 423 -3.61 -3.85 -30.21
N GLY A 424 -4.30 -4.31 -29.18
CA GLY A 424 -4.36 -5.75 -28.90
C GLY A 424 -2.95 -6.34 -28.79
N SER A 425 -2.69 -7.41 -29.53
CA SER A 425 -1.38 -8.07 -29.59
C SER A 425 -0.41 -7.48 -30.62
N THR A 426 -0.79 -6.40 -31.29
CA THR A 426 -0.03 -5.77 -32.37
C THR A 426 0.65 -4.50 -31.89
N VAL A 427 1.97 -4.41 -32.04
CA VAL A 427 2.73 -3.17 -31.85
C VAL A 427 2.87 -2.47 -33.20
N TRP A 428 2.70 -1.16 -33.22
CA TRP A 428 2.92 -0.37 -34.42
C TRP A 428 3.66 0.92 -34.14
N TRP A 429 4.36 1.42 -35.15
CA TRP A 429 4.98 2.75 -35.09
C TRP A 429 5.01 3.40 -36.46
N ALA A 430 5.09 4.72 -36.42
CA ALA A 430 5.22 5.53 -37.64
C ALA A 430 6.56 6.28 -37.61
N GLN A 431 7.24 6.23 -38.74
CA GLN A 431 8.54 6.88 -38.93
C GLN A 431 8.56 7.72 -40.20
N ARG A 432 8.94 8.97 -40.08
CA ARG A 432 9.22 9.80 -41.25
C ARG A 432 10.61 9.42 -41.78
N VAL A 433 10.72 9.27 -43.10
CA VAL A 433 11.94 8.96 -43.84
C VAL A 433 12.04 9.89 -45.02
N GLY A 434 12.76 11.01 -44.90
CA GLY A 434 12.83 12.05 -45.92
C GLY A 434 11.45 12.66 -46.25
N SER A 435 10.98 12.46 -47.47
CA SER A 435 9.67 12.90 -47.95
C SER A 435 8.54 11.93 -47.62
N ASP A 436 8.85 10.75 -47.18
CA ASP A 436 7.90 9.65 -47.04
C ASP A 436 7.58 9.36 -45.54
N LEU A 437 6.46 8.65 -45.35
CA LEU A 437 6.07 8.12 -44.05
C LEU A 437 6.01 6.60 -44.13
N ASP A 438 6.78 5.94 -43.29
CA ASP A 438 6.74 4.48 -43.14
C ASP A 438 5.94 4.10 -41.87
N LEU A 439 4.93 3.24 -42.07
CA LEU A 439 4.15 2.62 -41.03
C LEU A 439 4.67 1.19 -40.83
N PHE A 440 5.08 0.87 -39.63
CA PHE A 440 5.48 -0.45 -39.24
C PHE A 440 4.39 -1.07 -38.38
N VAL A 441 4.00 -2.30 -38.70
CA VAL A 441 2.99 -3.06 -37.94
C VAL A 441 3.55 -4.42 -37.61
N TRP A 442 3.62 -4.75 -36.32
CA TRP A 442 4.20 -5.98 -35.81
C TRP A 442 3.18 -6.80 -35.03
N PRO A 443 2.43 -7.69 -35.71
CA PRO A 443 1.53 -8.61 -35.04
C PRO A 443 2.30 -9.67 -34.23
N ALA A 444 1.67 -10.23 -33.19
CA ALA A 444 2.29 -11.23 -32.32
C ALA A 444 2.74 -12.53 -33.05
N ASP A 445 2.06 -12.90 -34.13
CA ASP A 445 2.34 -14.09 -34.93
C ASP A 445 3.50 -13.93 -35.93
N LYS A 446 4.08 -12.74 -36.05
CA LYS A 446 5.16 -12.44 -36.98
C LYS A 446 6.49 -12.25 -36.28
N GLN A 447 7.56 -12.69 -36.92
CA GLN A 447 8.95 -12.51 -36.43
C GLN A 447 9.48 -11.10 -36.69
N GLU A 448 9.00 -10.45 -37.74
CA GLU A 448 9.42 -9.12 -38.17
C GLU A 448 8.17 -8.26 -38.52
N PRO A 449 8.25 -6.91 -38.37
CA PRO A 449 7.16 -6.02 -38.72
C PRO A 449 6.94 -5.96 -40.21
N ALA A 450 5.70 -5.82 -40.61
CA ALA A 450 5.35 -5.40 -41.96
C ALA A 450 5.55 -3.89 -42.09
N VAL A 451 6.05 -3.44 -43.24
CA VAL A 451 6.29 -2.01 -43.54
C VAL A 451 5.38 -1.56 -44.68
N THR A 452 4.64 -0.50 -44.41
CA THR A 452 3.81 0.17 -45.44
C THR A 452 4.35 1.59 -45.64
N ARG A 453 4.74 1.90 -46.87
CA ARG A 453 5.27 3.22 -47.26
C ARG A 453 4.22 4.11 -47.89
N TYR A 454 4.11 5.34 -47.39
CA TYR A 454 3.24 6.39 -47.93
C TYR A 454 4.15 7.47 -48.57
N GLU A 455 4.33 7.36 -49.86
CA GLU A 455 5.23 8.23 -50.64
C GLU A 455 4.76 9.69 -50.60
N GLY A 456 5.67 10.62 -50.36
CA GLY A 456 5.43 12.05 -50.38
C GLY A 456 4.59 12.62 -49.22
N LEU A 457 4.23 11.79 -48.24
CA LEU A 457 3.38 12.21 -47.11
C LEU A 457 4.15 12.79 -45.93
N GLY A 458 5.46 12.48 -45.82
CA GLY A 458 6.25 12.72 -44.61
C GLY A 458 6.53 14.16 -44.18
N PRO A 459 6.78 15.15 -45.07
CA PRO A 459 7.52 16.36 -44.67
C PRO A 459 6.88 17.23 -43.60
N LYS A 460 5.54 17.25 -43.52
CA LYS A 460 4.78 18.12 -42.61
C LYS A 460 4.08 17.37 -41.47
N VAL A 461 4.03 16.04 -41.54
CA VAL A 461 3.32 15.24 -40.55
C VAL A 461 3.99 15.26 -39.20
N GLU A 462 3.26 15.57 -38.13
CA GLU A 462 3.72 15.59 -36.74
C GLU A 462 3.00 14.56 -35.86
N GLN A 463 1.76 14.20 -36.22
CA GLN A 463 0.99 13.21 -35.49
C GLN A 463 0.41 12.16 -36.44
N VAL A 464 0.40 10.93 -36.00
CA VAL A 464 -0.12 9.77 -36.72
C VAL A 464 -0.93 8.90 -35.78
N VAL A 465 -2.09 8.45 -36.21
CA VAL A 465 -2.90 7.42 -35.57
C VAL A 465 -3.18 6.33 -36.62
N TRP A 466 -2.81 5.10 -36.27
CA TRP A 466 -3.13 3.96 -37.14
C TRP A 466 -4.59 3.53 -36.92
N LEU A 467 -5.31 3.28 -38.03
CA LEU A 467 -6.72 2.89 -38.02
C LEU A 467 -6.95 1.44 -38.47
N GLY A 468 -5.92 0.62 -38.53
CA GLY A 468 -5.96 -0.76 -39.00
C GLY A 468 -5.68 -0.87 -40.51
N GLY A 469 -5.10 -2.01 -40.91
CA GLY A 469 -4.68 -2.23 -42.28
C GLY A 469 -3.72 -1.14 -42.76
N ASP A 470 -4.04 -0.54 -43.91
CA ASP A 470 -3.31 0.57 -44.55
C ASP A 470 -3.91 1.96 -44.25
N ALA A 471 -4.87 2.06 -43.34
CA ALA A 471 -5.54 3.33 -43.03
C ALA A 471 -4.87 4.03 -41.86
N ILE A 472 -4.51 5.31 -42.03
CA ILE A 472 -3.95 6.17 -40.99
C ILE A 472 -4.64 7.54 -40.96
N LEU A 473 -4.74 8.13 -39.77
CA LEU A 473 -4.98 9.56 -39.61
C LEU A 473 -3.67 10.29 -39.46
N VAL A 474 -3.49 11.39 -40.16
CA VAL A 474 -2.31 12.23 -40.03
C VAL A 474 -2.71 13.67 -39.76
N GLN A 475 -1.90 14.36 -38.97
CA GLN A 475 -2.05 15.80 -38.76
C GLN A 475 -0.70 16.48 -38.98
N ASP A 476 -0.75 17.52 -39.79
CA ASP A 476 0.42 18.33 -40.10
C ASP A 476 0.75 19.26 -38.90
N ALA A 477 1.99 19.69 -38.80
CA ALA A 477 2.43 20.68 -37.84
C ALA A 477 1.55 21.95 -37.92
N PHE A 478 1.08 22.40 -36.75
CA PHE A 478 0.20 23.58 -36.59
C PHE A 478 -1.19 23.47 -37.28
N ALA A 479 -1.54 22.34 -37.87
CA ALA A 479 -2.88 22.14 -38.43
C ALA A 479 -3.87 21.69 -37.34
N THR A 480 -5.10 22.22 -37.40
CA THR A 480 -6.22 21.76 -36.57
C THR A 480 -7.03 20.64 -37.26
N ALA A 481 -6.88 20.52 -38.56
CA ALA A 481 -7.55 19.49 -39.35
C ALA A 481 -6.64 18.28 -39.56
N ALA A 482 -7.21 17.10 -39.41
CA ALA A 482 -6.54 15.84 -39.74
C ALA A 482 -6.95 15.37 -41.14
N LYS A 483 -6.18 14.43 -41.69
CA LYS A 483 -6.39 13.80 -42.98
C LYS A 483 -6.47 12.29 -42.79
N LEU A 484 -7.44 11.67 -43.47
CA LEU A 484 -7.47 10.21 -43.62
C LEU A 484 -6.62 9.85 -44.84
N VAL A 485 -5.69 8.94 -44.68
CA VAL A 485 -4.84 8.43 -45.75
C VAL A 485 -4.99 6.92 -45.84
N THR A 486 -5.25 6.42 -47.02
CA THR A 486 -5.32 5.02 -47.39
C THR A 486 -4.45 4.75 -48.60
N LEU A 487 -4.12 3.51 -48.92
CA LEU A 487 -3.45 3.15 -50.14
C LEU A 487 -4.47 2.65 -51.18
N VAL A 488 -4.42 3.23 -52.37
CA VAL A 488 -5.15 2.74 -53.54
C VAL A 488 -4.13 2.40 -54.62
N ASP A 489 -4.10 1.16 -55.06
CA ASP A 489 -3.08 0.64 -55.99
C ASP A 489 -1.63 0.96 -55.56
N GLY A 490 -1.37 0.88 -54.25
CA GLY A 490 -0.06 1.16 -53.66
C GLY A 490 0.32 2.64 -53.56
N LYS A 491 -0.59 3.57 -53.87
CA LYS A 491 -0.37 5.02 -53.79
C LYS A 491 -1.22 5.65 -52.68
N PRO A 492 -0.69 6.63 -51.95
CA PRO A 492 -1.46 7.34 -50.93
C PRO A 492 -2.63 8.12 -51.51
N GLU A 493 -3.85 7.78 -51.12
CA GLU A 493 -5.06 8.57 -51.35
C GLU A 493 -5.35 9.39 -50.08
N VAL A 494 -5.31 10.70 -50.19
CA VAL A 494 -5.52 11.62 -49.07
C VAL A 494 -6.93 12.19 -49.12
N LYS A 495 -7.71 11.96 -48.07
CA LYS A 495 -9.07 12.50 -47.89
C LYS A 495 -9.09 13.47 -46.72
N SER A 496 -9.80 14.57 -46.86
CA SER A 496 -9.97 15.57 -45.80
C SER A 496 -11.46 15.77 -45.49
N PRO A 497 -12.12 14.78 -44.86
CA PRO A 497 -13.53 14.90 -44.53
C PRO A 497 -13.79 16.10 -43.61
N ALA A 498 -14.95 16.76 -43.77
CA ALA A 498 -15.31 17.91 -42.95
C ALA A 498 -15.36 17.58 -41.44
N LEU A 499 -15.65 16.33 -41.09
CA LEU A 499 -15.66 15.82 -39.70
C LEU A 499 -14.27 15.85 -39.05
N LEU A 500 -13.19 15.92 -39.84
CA LEU A 500 -11.82 16.02 -39.34
C LEU A 500 -11.26 17.45 -39.28
N SER A 501 -12.11 18.47 -39.46
CA SER A 501 -11.69 19.89 -39.55
C SER A 501 -11.19 20.48 -38.20
N LYS A 502 -11.68 19.95 -37.08
CA LYS A 502 -11.25 20.35 -35.71
C LYS A 502 -11.37 19.12 -34.81
N VAL A 503 -10.36 18.28 -34.83
CA VAL A 503 -10.39 17.02 -34.10
C VAL A 503 -9.16 16.89 -33.19
N ASP A 504 -9.36 16.24 -32.06
CA ASP A 504 -8.29 15.67 -31.27
C ASP A 504 -8.06 14.24 -31.76
N LEU A 505 -6.89 13.97 -32.30
CA LEU A 505 -6.55 12.63 -32.77
C LEU A 505 -6.57 11.58 -31.68
N SER A 506 -6.44 11.98 -30.40
CA SER A 506 -6.54 11.07 -29.25
C SER A 506 -7.94 10.48 -29.05
N GLU A 507 -8.97 11.05 -29.65
CA GLU A 507 -10.33 10.47 -29.67
C GLU A 507 -10.45 9.24 -30.56
N TYR A 508 -9.54 9.08 -31.53
CA TYR A 508 -9.59 8.00 -32.52
C TYR A 508 -8.66 6.85 -32.13
N ALA A 509 -9.13 5.64 -32.31
CA ALA A 509 -8.37 4.44 -32.04
C ALA A 509 -8.81 3.29 -32.97
N VAL A 510 -7.95 2.29 -33.06
CA VAL A 510 -8.32 0.95 -33.47
C VAL A 510 -8.55 0.10 -32.27
N LEU A 511 -9.62 -0.65 -32.29
CA LEU A 511 -9.93 -1.61 -31.23
C LEU A 511 -10.03 -3.00 -31.86
N GLU A 512 -9.45 -4.01 -31.27
CA GLU A 512 -9.57 -5.39 -31.72
C GLU A 512 -10.82 -6.01 -31.05
N VAL A 513 -11.81 -6.34 -31.89
CA VAL A 513 -13.08 -6.93 -31.47
C VAL A 513 -13.29 -8.22 -32.27
N ASP A 514 -13.46 -9.36 -31.58
CA ASP A 514 -13.66 -10.67 -32.22
C ASP A 514 -12.55 -11.02 -33.24
N GLY A 515 -11.29 -10.69 -32.92
CA GLY A 515 -10.16 -10.88 -33.81
C GLY A 515 -10.17 -9.99 -35.06
N ARG A 516 -11.03 -8.97 -35.09
CA ARG A 516 -11.10 -7.98 -36.17
C ARG A 516 -10.79 -6.59 -35.66
N GLN A 517 -10.01 -5.87 -36.42
CA GLN A 517 -9.73 -4.46 -36.15
C GLN A 517 -10.93 -3.60 -36.57
N ARG A 518 -11.44 -2.81 -35.60
CA ARG A 518 -12.52 -1.85 -35.84
C ARG A 518 -12.07 -0.44 -35.54
N LYS A 519 -12.40 0.49 -36.39
CA LYS A 519 -12.16 1.92 -36.18
C LYS A 519 -13.17 2.43 -35.15
N ALA A 520 -12.70 3.20 -34.19
CA ALA A 520 -13.53 3.74 -33.12
C ALA A 520 -13.20 5.21 -32.87
N ARG A 521 -14.18 5.92 -32.31
CA ARG A 521 -14.03 7.27 -31.78
C ARG A 521 -14.75 7.37 -30.45
N LEU A 522 -14.06 7.86 -29.43
CA LEU A 522 -14.66 8.16 -28.11
C LEU A 522 -14.84 9.66 -28.00
N THR A 523 -16.07 10.14 -28.07
CA THR A 523 -16.39 11.55 -27.96
C THR A 523 -17.62 11.78 -27.11
N ASP A 524 -17.60 12.82 -26.28
CA ASP A 524 -18.68 13.20 -25.35
C ASP A 524 -19.17 12.07 -24.42
N GLY A 525 -18.33 11.07 -24.16
CA GLY A 525 -18.66 9.91 -23.32
C GLY A 525 -19.45 8.82 -24.05
N VAL A 526 -19.48 8.84 -25.38
CA VAL A 526 -20.06 7.82 -26.24
C VAL A 526 -18.97 7.22 -27.12
N LEU A 527 -18.86 5.89 -27.13
CA LEU A 527 -18.02 5.19 -28.07
C LEU A 527 -18.78 4.98 -29.39
N GLN A 528 -18.23 5.50 -30.48
CA GLN A 528 -18.75 5.34 -31.83
C GLN A 528 -17.90 4.37 -32.62
N TRP A 529 -18.53 3.36 -33.22
CA TRP A 529 -17.90 2.52 -34.22
C TRP A 529 -17.98 3.22 -35.58
N LEU A 530 -16.87 3.24 -36.32
CA LEU A 530 -16.75 4.00 -37.54
C LEU A 530 -16.66 3.08 -38.75
N GLY A 531 -17.30 3.49 -39.83
CA GLY A 531 -17.11 2.92 -41.15
C GLY A 531 -15.77 3.34 -41.80
N ASP A 532 -15.52 2.91 -43.02
CA ASP A 532 -14.30 3.25 -43.76
C ASP A 532 -14.19 4.72 -44.10
N ASP A 533 -15.32 5.40 -44.17
CA ASP A 533 -15.42 6.84 -44.38
C ASP A 533 -15.40 7.66 -43.09
N LEU A 534 -15.13 7.00 -41.93
CA LEU A 534 -15.13 7.55 -40.57
C LEU A 534 -16.47 8.07 -40.06
N HIS A 535 -17.58 7.81 -40.75
CA HIS A 535 -18.91 8.09 -40.25
C HIS A 535 -19.32 7.03 -39.22
N PRO A 536 -20.00 7.44 -38.11
CA PRO A 536 -20.52 6.49 -37.12
C PRO A 536 -21.51 5.50 -37.75
N VAL A 537 -21.27 4.21 -37.54
CA VAL A 537 -22.16 3.11 -37.99
C VAL A 537 -22.91 2.48 -36.83
N ASP A 538 -22.34 2.58 -35.62
CA ASP A 538 -22.93 2.05 -34.39
C ASP A 538 -22.34 2.79 -33.20
N GLN A 539 -22.92 2.63 -32.00
CA GLN A 539 -22.43 3.26 -30.77
C GLN A 539 -22.67 2.41 -29.53
N VAL A 540 -21.81 2.58 -28.52
CA VAL A 540 -21.94 2.00 -27.20
C VAL A 540 -22.15 3.12 -26.21
N MET A 541 -23.20 3.04 -25.40
CA MET A 541 -23.53 3.98 -24.33
C MET A 541 -23.72 3.21 -23.04
N LEU A 542 -23.36 3.82 -21.93
CA LEU A 542 -23.78 3.37 -20.60
C LEU A 542 -25.23 3.82 -20.33
N THR A 543 -25.78 3.48 -19.16
CA THR A 543 -27.10 3.94 -18.75
C THR A 543 -27.19 5.46 -18.72
N GLU A 544 -28.40 6.00 -18.79
CA GLU A 544 -28.69 7.43 -18.86
C GLU A 544 -27.95 8.24 -17.78
N GLY A 545 -27.22 9.25 -18.20
CA GLY A 545 -26.39 10.11 -17.35
C GLY A 545 -24.96 9.65 -17.11
N GLN A 546 -24.59 8.41 -17.47
CA GLN A 546 -23.24 7.90 -17.37
C GLN A 546 -22.49 8.10 -18.70
N LYS A 547 -21.23 8.56 -18.60
CA LYS A 547 -20.38 8.79 -19.75
C LYS A 547 -19.17 7.88 -19.71
N ILE A 548 -18.83 7.31 -20.86
CA ILE A 548 -17.62 6.49 -21.03
C ILE A 548 -16.40 7.42 -21.07
N GLY A 549 -15.44 7.20 -20.19
CA GLY A 549 -14.13 7.85 -20.23
C GLY A 549 -13.05 7.04 -20.92
N SER A 550 -13.15 5.71 -20.86
CA SER A 550 -12.29 4.76 -21.57
C SER A 550 -13.05 3.49 -21.87
N TYR A 551 -12.75 2.85 -22.98
CA TYR A 551 -13.39 1.60 -23.42
C TYR A 551 -12.34 0.64 -23.96
N LEU A 552 -12.43 -0.62 -23.58
CA LEU A 552 -11.58 -1.71 -24.07
C LEU A 552 -12.43 -2.93 -24.40
N PRO A 553 -12.48 -3.34 -25.66
CA PRO A 553 -13.00 -4.65 -26.02
C PRO A 553 -12.00 -5.72 -25.57
N VAL A 554 -12.52 -6.82 -25.08
CA VAL A 554 -11.72 -7.99 -24.69
C VAL A 554 -11.95 -9.07 -25.72
N ALA A 555 -10.89 -9.53 -26.37
CA ALA A 555 -10.94 -10.73 -27.20
C ALA A 555 -11.10 -11.93 -26.27
N VAL A 556 -12.25 -12.61 -26.35
CA VAL A 556 -12.43 -13.90 -25.68
C VAL A 556 -11.90 -15.00 -26.59
N PRO A 557 -10.88 -15.78 -26.18
CA PRO A 557 -10.50 -16.97 -26.94
C PRO A 557 -11.64 -17.99 -26.89
N GLN A 558 -12.20 -18.34 -28.03
CA GLN A 558 -13.27 -19.31 -28.26
C GLN A 558 -14.71 -18.83 -28.00
N GLY A 559 -15.29 -18.27 -29.04
CA GLY A 559 -16.71 -18.40 -29.36
C GLY A 559 -17.70 -17.56 -28.57
N ALA A 560 -18.25 -16.60 -29.24
CA ALA A 560 -19.61 -16.12 -29.14
C ALA A 560 -20.01 -15.06 -28.08
N ALA A 561 -19.21 -14.60 -27.17
CA ALA A 561 -19.64 -13.45 -26.36
C ALA A 561 -18.59 -12.35 -26.38
N THR A 562 -18.89 -11.28 -27.09
CA THR A 562 -18.06 -10.07 -27.05
C THR A 562 -18.15 -9.46 -25.65
N GLU A 563 -17.02 -9.40 -24.98
CA GLU A 563 -16.89 -8.72 -23.70
C GLU A 563 -16.13 -7.41 -23.88
N ALA A 564 -16.46 -6.42 -23.07
CA ALA A 564 -15.75 -5.17 -23.06
C ALA A 564 -15.70 -4.58 -21.65
N TRP A 565 -14.74 -3.71 -21.45
CA TRP A 565 -14.60 -2.93 -20.24
C TRP A 565 -14.85 -1.46 -20.55
N ALA A 566 -15.66 -0.80 -19.76
CA ALA A 566 -15.90 0.62 -19.87
C ALA A 566 -15.66 1.30 -18.53
N LEU A 567 -14.78 2.29 -18.52
CA LEU A 567 -14.54 3.15 -17.37
C LEU A 567 -15.34 4.42 -17.54
N GLU A 568 -16.14 4.80 -16.55
CA GLU A 568 -16.86 6.07 -16.53
C GLU A 568 -15.92 7.27 -16.57
N GLN A 569 -16.38 8.33 -17.21
CA GLN A 569 -15.66 9.61 -17.25
C GLN A 569 -15.48 10.17 -15.83
N GLY A 570 -14.26 10.59 -15.50
CA GLY A 570 -13.93 11.06 -14.15
C GLY A 570 -13.61 9.96 -13.13
N GLY A 571 -13.52 8.69 -13.57
CA GLY A 571 -13.13 7.57 -12.70
C GLY A 571 -14.24 7.10 -11.77
N GLY A 572 -15.49 7.12 -12.22
CA GLY A 572 -16.66 6.65 -11.49
C GLY A 572 -16.62 5.14 -11.24
N PHE A 573 -17.25 4.37 -12.14
CA PHE A 573 -17.22 2.91 -12.07
C PHE A 573 -16.52 2.31 -13.29
N LEU A 574 -15.87 1.18 -13.08
CA LEU A 574 -15.42 0.28 -14.13
C LEU A 574 -16.49 -0.78 -14.34
N HIS A 575 -17.04 -0.83 -15.53
CA HIS A 575 -18.06 -1.78 -15.93
C HIS A 575 -17.47 -2.87 -16.82
N ARG A 576 -17.81 -4.11 -16.51
CA ARG A 576 -17.67 -5.21 -17.47
C ARG A 576 -18.97 -5.32 -18.25
N LEU A 577 -18.86 -5.24 -19.55
CA LEU A 577 -19.99 -5.32 -20.47
C LEU A 577 -19.97 -6.68 -21.15
N LYS A 578 -21.14 -7.29 -21.29
CA LYS A 578 -21.36 -8.50 -22.09
C LYS A 578 -22.45 -8.24 -23.12
N ALA A 579 -22.28 -8.78 -24.31
CA ALA A 579 -23.33 -8.75 -25.32
C ALA A 579 -24.49 -9.66 -24.88
N ASP A 580 -25.74 -9.15 -24.98
CA ASP A 580 -26.94 -9.97 -24.82
C ASP A 580 -27.22 -10.78 -26.12
N GLU A 581 -28.31 -11.56 -26.14
CA GLU A 581 -28.69 -12.39 -27.30
C GLU A 581 -28.93 -11.58 -28.58
N ALA A 582 -29.20 -10.28 -28.44
CA ALA A 582 -29.35 -9.35 -29.57
C ALA A 582 -28.02 -8.67 -29.96
N GLY A 583 -26.91 -8.98 -29.28
CA GLY A 583 -25.60 -8.35 -29.50
C GLY A 583 -25.46 -6.98 -28.86
N VAL A 584 -26.38 -6.56 -28.01
CA VAL A 584 -26.34 -5.28 -27.32
C VAL A 584 -25.47 -5.43 -26.04
N MET A 585 -24.47 -4.55 -25.87
CA MET A 585 -23.59 -4.55 -24.71
C MET A 585 -24.33 -4.08 -23.45
N ARG A 586 -24.39 -4.94 -22.44
CA ARG A 586 -25.02 -4.64 -21.15
C ARG A 586 -24.03 -4.80 -20.00
N VAL A 587 -24.22 -4.00 -18.94
CA VAL A 587 -23.41 -4.08 -17.73
C VAL A 587 -23.66 -5.44 -17.04
N ALA A 588 -22.63 -6.27 -17.00
CA ALA A 588 -22.66 -7.56 -16.31
C ALA A 588 -22.10 -7.46 -14.88
N ALA A 589 -21.13 -6.59 -14.65
CA ALA A 589 -20.54 -6.34 -13.35
C ALA A 589 -20.00 -4.91 -13.28
N SER A 590 -19.90 -4.36 -12.07
CA SER A 590 -19.33 -3.03 -11.83
C SER A 590 -18.43 -3.06 -10.60
N VAL A 591 -17.30 -2.38 -10.68
CA VAL A 591 -16.39 -2.18 -9.56
C VAL A 591 -15.97 -0.72 -9.50
N LYS A 592 -15.76 -0.20 -8.30
CA LYS A 592 -15.24 1.16 -8.15
C LYS A 592 -13.72 1.14 -8.21
N PRO A 593 -13.10 1.68 -9.27
CA PRO A 593 -11.66 1.76 -9.36
C PRO A 593 -11.13 2.89 -8.47
N PRO A 594 -9.84 2.92 -8.18
CA PRO A 594 -9.22 4.09 -7.59
C PRO A 594 -9.46 5.35 -8.43
N ALA A 595 -9.62 6.50 -7.79
CA ALA A 595 -9.88 7.76 -8.48
C ALA A 595 -8.77 8.14 -9.49
N GLY A 596 -9.16 8.74 -10.62
CA GLY A 596 -8.24 9.26 -11.64
C GLY A 596 -7.57 8.22 -12.53
N THR A 597 -8.11 7.01 -12.58
CA THR A 597 -7.57 5.93 -13.41
C THR A 597 -7.97 6.08 -14.88
N ALA A 598 -7.10 5.56 -15.75
CA ALA A 598 -7.40 5.27 -17.16
C ALA A 598 -7.38 3.75 -17.36
N LEU A 599 -8.22 3.28 -18.28
CA LEU A 599 -8.30 1.87 -18.65
C LEU A 599 -7.35 1.58 -19.80
N ARG A 600 -6.55 0.53 -19.70
CA ARG A 600 -5.67 0.05 -20.77
C ARG A 600 -5.70 -1.47 -20.88
N TRP A 601 -5.45 -1.94 -22.08
CA TRP A 601 -5.16 -3.34 -22.35
C TRP A 601 -3.67 -3.50 -22.64
N ASP A 602 -3.11 -4.51 -22.02
CA ASP A 602 -1.76 -4.95 -22.34
C ASP A 602 -1.80 -6.42 -22.80
N PRO A 603 -1.17 -6.78 -23.91
CA PRO A 603 -1.24 -8.13 -24.45
C PRO A 603 -0.64 -9.22 -23.56
N VAL A 604 0.25 -8.81 -22.64
CA VAL A 604 0.92 -9.73 -21.68
C VAL A 604 0.21 -9.77 -20.35
N LEU A 605 -0.27 -8.62 -19.88
CA LEU A 605 -0.79 -8.44 -18.52
C LEU A 605 -2.33 -8.45 -18.45
N GLY A 606 -3.00 -8.28 -19.60
CA GLY A 606 -4.46 -8.20 -19.67
C GLY A 606 -5.00 -6.80 -19.39
N VAL A 607 -6.14 -6.72 -18.71
CA VAL A 607 -6.79 -5.44 -18.39
C VAL A 607 -6.06 -4.74 -17.25
N MET A 608 -5.68 -3.50 -17.51
CA MET A 608 -4.93 -2.66 -16.58
C MET A 608 -5.66 -1.37 -16.29
N LEU A 609 -5.69 -0.97 -15.04
CA LEU A 609 -6.08 0.37 -14.62
C LEU A 609 -4.80 1.17 -14.33
N VAL A 610 -4.69 2.32 -14.98
CA VAL A 610 -3.49 3.15 -14.90
C VAL A 610 -3.84 4.49 -14.27
N ASP A 611 -3.10 4.83 -13.24
CA ASP A 611 -3.20 6.06 -12.52
C ASP A 611 -1.94 6.92 -12.72
N GLN A 612 -1.81 8.04 -12.00
CA GLN A 612 -0.63 8.90 -12.08
C GLN A 612 0.63 8.22 -11.55
N ASP A 613 0.49 7.41 -10.52
CA ASP A 613 1.56 6.84 -9.72
C ASP A 613 1.50 5.32 -9.58
N ARG A 614 0.53 4.66 -10.21
CA ARG A 614 0.40 3.18 -10.14
C ARG A 614 -0.25 2.57 -11.36
N VAL A 615 0.04 1.30 -11.53
CA VAL A 615 -0.64 0.41 -12.48
C VAL A 615 -1.30 -0.71 -11.68
N VAL A 616 -2.57 -0.97 -11.96
CA VAL A 616 -3.34 -2.02 -11.31
C VAL A 616 -3.69 -3.07 -12.36
N ARG A 617 -3.24 -4.30 -12.15
CA ARG A 617 -3.64 -5.45 -12.94
C ARG A 617 -4.97 -5.98 -12.42
N LEU A 618 -5.91 -6.23 -13.33
CA LEU A 618 -7.14 -6.95 -13.01
C LEU A 618 -6.95 -8.43 -13.35
N SER A 619 -6.98 -9.29 -12.36
CA SER A 619 -6.91 -10.74 -12.53
C SER A 619 -8.27 -11.38 -12.25
N GLN A 620 -8.53 -12.55 -12.81
CA GLN A 620 -9.74 -13.31 -12.46
C GLN A 620 -9.61 -13.82 -11.02
N GLY A 621 -10.65 -13.65 -10.22
CA GLY A 621 -10.66 -14.12 -8.84
C GLY A 621 -11.67 -13.36 -7.96
N ARG A 622 -11.52 -13.52 -6.67
CA ARG A 622 -12.32 -12.78 -5.69
C ARG A 622 -11.52 -11.55 -5.26
N PRO A 623 -12.07 -10.34 -5.41
CA PRO A 623 -11.43 -9.16 -4.83
C PRO A 623 -11.47 -9.27 -3.31
N TRP A 624 -10.42 -8.74 -2.66
CA TRP A 624 -10.43 -8.54 -1.21
C TRP A 624 -11.02 -7.16 -0.92
N GLU A 625 -11.93 -7.11 0.04
CA GLU A 625 -12.57 -5.87 0.46
C GLU A 625 -12.77 -5.85 1.98
N LEU A 626 -12.78 -4.65 2.54
CA LEU A 626 -13.18 -4.47 3.92
C LEU A 626 -14.69 -4.52 4.02
N LYS A 627 -15.24 -5.57 4.64
CA LYS A 627 -16.65 -5.67 4.99
C LYS A 627 -16.91 -4.96 6.29
N LEU A 628 -17.80 -3.96 6.26
CA LEU A 628 -18.21 -3.23 7.46
C LEU A 628 -18.96 -4.18 8.41
N LEU A 629 -18.43 -4.36 9.60
CA LEU A 629 -19.07 -5.13 10.67
C LEU A 629 -19.87 -4.23 11.59
N GLU A 630 -19.34 -3.05 11.90
CA GLU A 630 -19.89 -2.14 12.90
C GLU A 630 -19.52 -0.69 12.59
N SER A 631 -20.42 0.24 12.93
CA SER A 631 -20.17 1.68 12.79
C SER A 631 -20.70 2.41 14.01
N ILE A 632 -19.84 3.13 14.70
CA ILE A 632 -20.14 3.86 15.93
C ILE A 632 -19.82 5.32 15.77
N ASP A 633 -20.79 6.17 16.09
CA ASP A 633 -20.59 7.61 16.19
C ASP A 633 -20.17 8.00 17.61
N GLY A 634 -18.87 8.16 17.82
CA GLY A 634 -18.28 8.60 19.10
C GLY A 634 -18.68 10.04 19.51
N ARG A 635 -19.32 10.80 18.61
CA ARG A 635 -19.82 12.15 18.88
C ARG A 635 -21.11 12.17 19.71
N VAL A 636 -21.61 11.04 20.15
CA VAL A 636 -22.87 10.93 20.89
C VAL A 636 -22.86 11.80 22.13
N GLY A 637 -23.75 12.79 22.18
CA GLY A 637 -23.88 13.79 23.26
C GLY A 637 -23.94 15.23 22.78
N ARG A 638 -24.21 15.49 21.49
CA ARG A 638 -24.46 16.86 20.97
C ARG A 638 -25.60 17.55 21.73
N ARG A 639 -25.27 18.49 22.60
CA ARG A 639 -26.15 19.61 22.88
C ARG A 639 -25.89 20.69 21.83
N SER A 640 -26.93 21.19 21.20
CA SER A 640 -26.85 22.29 20.24
C SER A 640 -26.01 23.45 20.83
N GLY A 641 -24.91 23.80 20.17
CA GLY A 641 -24.07 24.95 20.57
C GLY A 641 -22.72 24.60 21.21
N VAL A 642 -22.36 23.32 21.40
CA VAL A 642 -21.02 22.91 21.87
C VAL A 642 -20.14 22.56 20.70
N SER A 643 -18.85 22.94 20.76
CA SER A 643 -17.83 22.68 19.76
C SER A 643 -17.86 21.21 19.29
N GLU A 644 -17.65 21.03 18.00
CA GLU A 644 -17.61 19.69 17.39
C GLU A 644 -16.59 18.79 18.09
N SER A 645 -16.99 17.56 18.40
CA SER A 645 -16.10 16.50 18.89
C SER A 645 -15.04 16.20 17.83
N THR A 646 -13.78 16.09 18.23
CA THR A 646 -12.69 15.67 17.34
C THR A 646 -11.96 14.50 17.98
N ILE A 647 -12.30 13.28 17.56
CA ILE A 647 -11.58 12.10 17.96
C ILE A 647 -10.32 12.04 17.10
N HIS A 648 -9.16 11.96 17.73
CA HIS A 648 -7.86 11.97 17.05
C HIS A 648 -7.01 10.75 17.37
N ARG A 649 -7.36 9.98 18.43
CA ARG A 649 -6.72 8.73 18.80
C ARG A 649 -7.75 7.69 19.15
N ILE A 650 -7.43 6.46 18.78
CA ILE A 650 -8.14 5.26 19.19
C ILE A 650 -7.12 4.27 19.76
N LEU A 651 -7.54 3.50 20.74
CA LEU A 651 -6.80 2.34 21.23
C LEU A 651 -7.77 1.16 21.20
N VAL A 652 -7.31 0.04 20.67
CA VAL A 652 -8.03 -1.22 20.64
C VAL A 652 -7.28 -2.18 21.54
N THR A 653 -7.93 -2.63 22.60
CA THR A 653 -7.38 -3.56 23.60
C THR A 653 -8.51 -4.12 24.45
N ASP A 654 -8.34 -5.29 25.01
CA ASP A 654 -9.28 -5.87 25.97
C ASP A 654 -9.20 -5.08 27.29
N LEU A 655 -10.20 -4.25 27.59
CA LEU A 655 -10.20 -3.36 28.76
C LEU A 655 -10.78 -4.02 30.02
N ASP A 656 -11.66 -5.01 29.87
CA ASP A 656 -12.33 -5.67 30.99
C ASP A 656 -11.89 -7.13 31.20
N GLY A 657 -10.90 -7.60 30.44
CA GLY A 657 -10.30 -8.92 30.56
C GLY A 657 -11.23 -10.06 30.11
N ASP A 658 -12.22 -9.79 29.26
CA ASP A 658 -13.16 -10.79 28.76
C ASP A 658 -12.63 -11.59 27.56
N GLY A 659 -11.46 -11.22 27.03
CA GLY A 659 -10.80 -11.85 25.88
C GLY A 659 -11.25 -11.29 24.55
N THR A 660 -11.99 -10.19 24.53
CA THR A 660 -12.42 -9.49 23.32
C THR A 660 -11.96 -8.04 23.33
N ASP A 661 -11.53 -7.54 22.16
CA ASP A 661 -11.04 -6.18 22.05
C ASP A 661 -12.13 -5.14 22.25
N ASP A 662 -11.85 -4.21 23.16
CA ASP A 662 -12.61 -3.00 23.42
C ASP A 662 -11.96 -1.80 22.71
N VAL A 663 -12.59 -0.63 22.82
CA VAL A 663 -12.08 0.58 22.16
C VAL A 663 -12.08 1.77 23.10
N SER A 664 -10.94 2.43 23.20
CA SER A 664 -10.81 3.74 23.86
C SER A 664 -10.72 4.86 22.81
N LEU A 665 -11.55 5.89 22.95
CA LEU A 665 -11.61 7.06 22.05
C LEU A 665 -11.10 8.32 22.77
N CYS A 666 -10.10 8.98 22.19
CA CYS A 666 -9.58 10.26 22.69
C CYS A 666 -10.17 11.43 21.88
N ASP A 667 -10.90 12.31 22.56
CA ASP A 667 -11.48 13.52 21.99
C ASP A 667 -10.65 14.74 22.42
N ASP A 668 -9.88 15.28 21.48
CA ASP A 668 -8.99 16.43 21.70
C ASP A 668 -9.75 17.69 22.14
N ARG A 669 -10.88 18.01 21.51
CA ARG A 669 -11.65 19.23 21.82
C ARG A 669 -12.41 19.17 23.13
N LYS A 670 -12.83 17.98 23.53
CA LYS A 670 -13.52 17.77 24.81
C LYS A 670 -12.57 17.41 25.95
N HIS A 671 -11.33 17.12 25.63
CA HIS A 671 -10.31 16.62 26.57
C HIS A 671 -10.81 15.39 27.33
N GLN A 672 -11.44 14.47 26.59
CA GLN A 672 -12.11 13.31 27.14
C GLN A 672 -11.53 12.01 26.55
N LEU A 673 -11.48 11.02 27.41
CA LEU A 673 -11.32 9.63 27.03
C LEU A 673 -12.65 8.91 27.25
N THR A 674 -13.08 8.14 26.25
CA THR A 674 -14.31 7.35 26.32
C THR A 674 -13.97 5.91 26.08
N ALA A 675 -14.27 5.02 27.04
CA ALA A 675 -14.19 3.58 26.87
C ALA A 675 -15.51 3.03 26.31
N LEU A 676 -15.38 2.22 25.27
CA LEU A 676 -16.45 1.46 24.65
C LEU A 676 -16.15 -0.02 24.82
N LEU A 677 -16.94 -0.73 25.60
CA LEU A 677 -16.77 -2.16 25.82
C LEU A 677 -17.52 -2.95 24.74
N ARG A 678 -16.91 -4.02 24.29
CA ARG A 678 -17.54 -4.94 23.35
C ARG A 678 -18.50 -5.85 24.10
N ARG A 679 -19.71 -5.92 23.56
CA ARG A 679 -20.78 -6.80 24.04
C ARG A 679 -21.36 -7.57 22.87
N PRO A 680 -22.14 -8.64 23.08
CA PRO A 680 -22.76 -9.38 22.00
C PRO A 680 -23.57 -8.51 21.03
N GLU A 681 -24.12 -7.42 21.52
CA GLU A 681 -24.93 -6.47 20.72
C GLU A 681 -24.09 -5.39 20.03
N GLY A 682 -22.76 -5.39 20.19
CA GLY A 682 -21.82 -4.40 19.65
C GLY A 682 -21.09 -3.60 20.72
N LEU A 683 -20.34 -2.57 20.30
CA LEU A 683 -19.60 -1.69 21.20
C LEU A 683 -20.56 -0.77 21.99
N GLN A 684 -20.49 -0.82 23.29
CA GLN A 684 -21.30 -0.03 24.21
C GLN A 684 -20.44 0.92 25.03
N ARG A 685 -20.90 2.16 25.20
CA ARG A 685 -20.23 3.13 26.04
C ARG A 685 -20.29 2.67 27.50
N SER A 686 -19.11 2.57 28.11
CA SER A 686 -18.97 2.30 29.55
C SER A 686 -18.66 3.58 30.32
N VAL A 687 -17.46 4.09 30.25
CA VAL A 687 -16.98 5.21 31.01
C VAL A 687 -16.53 6.36 30.13
N THR A 688 -16.75 7.59 30.56
CA THR A 688 -16.21 8.80 29.93
C THR A 688 -15.74 9.76 31.01
N TRP A 689 -14.49 10.21 30.91
CA TRP A 689 -13.96 11.18 31.86
C TRP A 689 -13.03 12.18 31.18
N LYS A 690 -12.83 13.31 31.88
CA LYS A 690 -11.91 14.36 31.43
C LYS A 690 -10.49 14.00 31.91
N VAL A 691 -9.55 13.88 31.01
CA VAL A 691 -8.22 13.35 31.27
C VAL A 691 -7.12 14.38 31.15
N PHE A 692 -7.28 15.35 30.25
CA PHE A 692 -6.24 16.33 29.93
C PHE A 692 -6.86 17.70 29.65
N GLU A 693 -6.04 18.73 29.66
CA GLU A 693 -6.45 20.12 29.44
C GLU A 693 -5.57 20.78 28.37
N ASP A 694 -6.16 21.72 27.62
CA ASP A 694 -5.41 22.56 26.70
C ASP A 694 -4.37 23.40 27.42
N ARG A 695 -3.16 23.46 26.87
CA ARG A 695 -2.23 24.53 27.23
C ARG A 695 -2.62 25.83 26.53
N LYS A 696 -3.04 26.82 27.31
CA LYS A 696 -3.36 28.14 26.79
C LYS A 696 -2.13 28.98 26.45
N TYR A 697 -0.92 28.51 26.75
CA TYR A 697 0.30 29.29 26.52
C TYR A 697 1.24 28.52 25.58
N PRO A 698 1.70 29.17 24.48
CA PRO A 698 2.73 28.59 23.63
C PRO A 698 4.04 28.47 24.41
N TYR A 699 4.67 27.31 24.32
CA TYR A 699 5.89 26.98 25.08
C TYR A 699 7.12 27.83 24.72
N ASP A 700 7.12 28.50 23.55
CA ASP A 700 8.27 29.25 23.01
C ASP A 700 7.94 30.69 22.55
N GLY A 701 6.93 31.34 23.11
CA GLY A 701 6.67 32.75 22.83
C GLY A 701 6.29 33.07 21.37
N GLY A 702 6.05 32.09 20.53
CA GLY A 702 5.57 32.21 19.17
C GLY A 702 4.13 31.73 19.05
N GLU A 703 3.33 32.36 18.22
CA GLU A 703 2.03 31.86 17.82
C GLU A 703 2.22 30.54 17.06
N SER A 704 2.31 29.42 17.78
CA SER A 704 2.31 28.11 17.17
C SER A 704 0.91 27.80 16.65
N LYS A 705 0.74 27.89 15.35
CA LYS A 705 -0.50 27.48 14.65
C LYS A 705 -0.70 25.96 14.63
N ASP A 706 0.29 25.20 15.10
CA ASP A 706 0.30 23.74 15.07
C ASP A 706 0.28 23.17 16.50
N LEU A 707 -0.84 23.35 17.18
CA LEU A 707 -1.09 22.61 18.43
C LEU A 707 -1.22 21.13 18.08
N VAL A 708 -0.29 20.33 18.57
CA VAL A 708 -0.38 18.87 18.44
C VAL A 708 -1.49 18.36 19.36
N PRO A 709 -2.49 17.64 18.84
CA PRO A 709 -3.55 17.10 19.68
C PRO A 709 -3.01 16.21 20.81
N GLU A 710 -3.58 16.35 22.01
CA GLU A 710 -3.22 15.55 23.19
C GLU A 710 -4.31 14.50 23.47
N PRO A 711 -3.97 13.31 23.95
CA PRO A 711 -2.63 12.77 24.20
C PRO A 711 -1.90 12.47 22.88
N ARG A 712 -0.58 12.66 22.87
CA ARG A 712 0.25 12.36 21.69
C ARG A 712 0.37 10.86 21.43
N ARG A 713 0.35 10.07 22.49
CA ARG A 713 0.41 8.62 22.47
C ARG A 713 -0.52 8.03 23.51
N ILE A 714 -1.01 6.83 23.21
CA ILE A 714 -1.81 6.00 24.10
C ILE A 714 -1.40 4.55 23.86
N ALA A 715 -1.28 3.77 24.92
CA ALA A 715 -0.97 2.35 24.87
C ALA A 715 -1.71 1.62 26.00
N GLY A 716 -2.15 0.39 25.72
CA GLY A 716 -2.56 -0.59 26.72
C GLY A 716 -1.33 -1.37 27.15
N LEU A 717 -1.27 -1.79 28.40
CA LEU A 717 -0.18 -2.55 29.00
C LEU A 717 -0.67 -3.25 30.28
N ASP A 718 0.11 -4.20 30.76
CA ASP A 718 -0.03 -4.79 32.09
C ASP A 718 1.22 -4.42 32.89
N ALA A 719 1.21 -3.23 33.47
CA ALA A 719 2.40 -2.66 34.13
C ALA A 719 2.73 -3.33 35.47
N ASP A 720 1.71 -3.72 36.24
CA ASP A 720 1.93 -4.29 37.57
C ASP A 720 1.86 -5.83 37.59
N GLY A 721 1.52 -6.46 36.48
CA GLY A 721 1.54 -7.90 36.27
C GLY A 721 0.35 -8.61 36.91
N ASP A 722 -0.76 -7.92 37.11
CA ASP A 722 -1.98 -8.51 37.68
C ASP A 722 -2.90 -9.14 36.61
N GLY A 723 -2.59 -8.95 35.32
CA GLY A 723 -3.31 -9.46 34.20
C GLY A 723 -4.55 -8.63 33.82
N ASP A 724 -4.79 -7.51 34.50
CA ASP A 724 -5.82 -6.53 34.13
C ASP A 724 -5.15 -5.41 33.28
N PRO A 725 -5.77 -4.95 32.21
CA PRO A 725 -5.14 -3.98 31.32
C PRO A 725 -5.07 -2.59 31.94
N ASP A 726 -3.88 -2.04 31.92
CA ASP A 726 -3.56 -0.68 32.29
C ASP A 726 -3.58 0.24 31.08
N LEU A 727 -3.56 1.54 31.32
CA LEU A 727 -3.55 2.56 30.27
C LEU A 727 -2.44 3.56 30.50
N ALA A 728 -1.53 3.71 29.54
CA ALA A 728 -0.52 4.75 29.54
C ALA A 728 -0.78 5.79 28.44
N MET A 729 -0.63 7.08 28.78
CA MET A 729 -0.81 8.19 27.85
C MET A 729 0.32 9.20 27.99
N VAL A 730 0.90 9.61 26.88
CA VAL A 730 1.85 10.73 26.84
C VAL A 730 1.12 12.03 26.52
N SER A 731 1.15 12.95 27.45
CA SER A 731 0.54 14.26 27.31
C SER A 731 1.50 15.35 27.77
N GLN A 732 1.81 16.29 26.90
CA GLN A 732 2.69 17.43 27.15
C GLN A 732 4.11 16.97 27.61
N ASP A 733 4.45 17.21 28.90
CA ASP A 733 5.74 16.93 29.54
C ASP A 733 5.63 15.77 30.54
N ARG A 734 4.58 14.96 30.44
CA ARG A 734 4.31 13.87 31.39
C ARG A 734 3.69 12.66 30.72
N MET A 735 3.90 11.54 31.34
CA MET A 735 3.15 10.33 31.09
C MET A 735 2.12 10.14 32.21
N VAL A 736 0.91 9.83 31.83
CA VAL A 736 -0.19 9.55 32.74
C VAL A 736 -0.51 8.07 32.63
N ILE A 737 -0.50 7.36 33.77
CA ILE A 737 -0.80 5.95 33.83
C ILE A 737 -2.02 5.75 34.71
N TYR A 738 -2.94 4.92 34.23
CA TYR A 738 -4.08 4.41 34.96
C TYR A 738 -3.94 2.91 35.07
N LEU A 739 -3.83 2.40 36.31
CA LEU A 739 -3.77 0.96 36.56
C LEU A 739 -5.18 0.35 36.50
N GLY A 740 -5.26 -0.90 36.10
CA GLY A 740 -6.43 -1.75 36.26
C GLY A 740 -6.84 -1.84 37.75
N ARG A 741 -7.92 -2.50 38.05
CA ARG A 741 -8.36 -2.65 39.44
C ARG A 741 -7.67 -3.84 40.11
N ASP A 742 -7.10 -3.63 41.29
CA ASP A 742 -6.65 -4.71 42.15
C ASP A 742 -7.83 -5.62 42.57
N GLU A 743 -7.59 -6.95 42.59
CA GLU A 743 -8.59 -7.93 43.07
C GLU A 743 -9.07 -7.63 44.48
N GLU A 744 -8.27 -6.98 45.32
CA GLU A 744 -8.65 -6.61 46.71
C GLU A 744 -9.70 -5.49 46.79
N GLN A 745 -9.95 -4.77 45.66
CA GLN A 745 -10.97 -3.72 45.59
C GLN A 745 -12.26 -4.20 44.93
N ARG A 746 -12.31 -5.44 44.47
CA ARG A 746 -13.46 -6.16 43.95
C ARG A 746 -14.24 -6.91 45.05
#